data_7e79d4e153dd3381e32b4d26b5ef950b
#
_entry.id   7e79d4e153dd3381e32b4d26b5ef950b
#
_cell.length_a   1.000
_cell.length_b   1.000
_cell.length_c   1.000
_cell.angle_alpha   90.00
_cell.angle_beta   90.00
_cell.angle_gamma   90.00
#
_symmetry.space_group_name_H-M   'P 1'
#
loop_
_entity.id
_entity.type
_entity.pdbx_description
1 polymer ?
#
loop_
_entity_poly.entity_id
_entity_poly.type
_entity_poly.pdbx_seq_one_letter_code
_entity_poly.pdbx_strand_id
1 'polypeptide(L)'
;QPKNEVIVELADGWFNPAPLKLFGKYNLRETLTIGEPQVIADIYMKFADREMIIGSDADWQYCEGAYTFNNIYLGERLDMKLFRGDNTTDLLMPDWKNVVLSNGPEGRLVSSFIPKINHTLSLGAEHIHVVDEETFIIDFGAIITGFIDLSITASENQRVELLYSEDVDENYELNTDSTLAGFVGKQVTEGVIIDGGIGAPARAEQKDAFECRSGKNHFINAFTCHSFRYVQLSGINIEQLNNVQALSVHTVLRENGGFYCSDPYINKLFEVAKRTKLNNIHSVFGDCARERFAYGGDIVALARSQVYQFDSAAIYKKTIFDFINDIRPCGGVTETAPFMGIKTNGVGGETGPLGWQLVLPYLIAIHYRHYGNVNLLAESLPFLEKQILSLEMRDFDDLVTCCLGDWGSRVHDMRNYKNGSPALHFTSACFYYYHLLIIAKICDDLGFKEKWLKYIGKANKIREKILSLYKNTDGSFADRSQTSFVFAIYFDLCDDIESSLNALIDLIKKEQNVITCGIFGQSFAYEIFHRYGHNELILEWLRVEAGFKKMLKNDASTLKEFFGDNLNGSNNHAMFSSYSSWLFQALGGITVAEEAVGADVILISPSFTDTINFVDCWHQTIRGRIECRWRRYKKGIELVIKVPFNLKKCTLKLPKVYQLNKQLPAPIDCDTYHHFYDITDAGEIKVLL
;
A
#
# COMPACT_ATOMS: atom_id res chain seq x y z
N GLN A 1 48.82 16.29 -3.31
CA GLN A 1 47.42 16.44 -3.73
C GLN A 1 46.57 15.56 -2.83
N PRO A 2 45.42 16.00 -2.33
CA PRO A 2 44.52 15.12 -1.60
C PRO A 2 44.10 13.97 -2.51
N LYS A 3 44.21 12.74 -2.04
CA LYS A 3 43.65 11.58 -2.73
C LYS A 3 42.15 11.62 -2.52
N ASN A 4 41.39 11.51 -3.58
CA ASN A 4 39.96 11.23 -3.51
C ASN A 4 39.78 9.71 -3.46
N GLU A 5 38.93 9.25 -2.55
CA GLU A 5 38.60 7.84 -2.38
C GLU A 5 37.08 7.67 -2.53
N VAL A 6 36.65 6.62 -3.19
CA VAL A 6 35.25 6.24 -3.33
C VAL A 6 35.08 4.88 -2.65
N ILE A 7 34.25 4.85 -1.64
CA ILE A 7 33.92 3.64 -0.88
C ILE A 7 32.46 3.30 -1.16
N VAL A 8 32.20 2.04 -1.46
CA VAL A 8 30.85 1.49 -1.63
C VAL A 8 30.68 0.36 -0.62
N GLU A 9 29.75 0.55 0.32
CA GLU A 9 29.36 -0.51 1.25
C GLU A 9 28.25 -1.37 0.62
N LEU A 10 28.42 -2.69 0.66
CA LEU A 10 27.48 -3.66 0.12
C LEU A 10 26.89 -4.52 1.23
N ALA A 11 25.64 -4.90 1.06
CA ALA A 11 24.90 -5.79 1.95
C ALA A 11 24.14 -6.87 1.19
N ASP A 12 23.71 -7.90 1.90
CA ASP A 12 23.03 -9.06 1.32
C ASP A 12 21.69 -8.72 0.67
N GLY A 13 20.87 -7.88 1.30
CA GLY A 13 19.57 -7.42 0.80
C GLY A 13 18.66 -8.56 0.35
N TRP A 14 17.96 -8.35 -0.76
CA TRP A 14 17.12 -9.36 -1.44
C TRP A 14 17.92 -10.30 -2.33
N PHE A 15 19.18 -9.97 -2.63
CA PHE A 15 20.02 -10.78 -3.51
C PHE A 15 20.67 -11.97 -2.79
N ASN A 16 20.88 -11.86 -1.47
CA ASN A 16 21.38 -12.96 -0.65
C ASN A 16 20.54 -13.11 0.64
N PRO A 17 19.23 -13.39 0.55
CA PRO A 17 18.36 -13.49 1.73
C PRO A 17 18.77 -14.69 2.59
N ALA A 18 18.56 -14.59 3.91
CA ALA A 18 18.71 -15.72 4.81
C ALA A 18 17.80 -16.90 4.39
N PRO A 19 18.13 -18.14 4.75
CA PRO A 19 17.31 -19.32 4.49
C PRO A 19 16.05 -19.28 5.38
N LEU A 20 15.05 -18.52 4.97
CA LEU A 20 13.76 -18.38 5.64
C LEU A 20 12.68 -19.11 4.85
N LYS A 21 11.81 -19.82 5.56
CA LYS A 21 10.61 -20.42 4.98
C LYS A 21 9.38 -19.65 5.44
N LEU A 22 9.00 -18.63 4.65
CA LEU A 22 7.87 -17.78 4.94
C LEU A 22 6.58 -18.60 4.95
N PHE A 23 5.77 -18.45 6.00
CA PHE A 23 4.52 -19.18 6.22
C PHE A 23 4.66 -20.70 6.14
N GLY A 24 5.87 -21.22 6.38
CA GLY A 24 6.15 -22.64 6.22
C GLY A 24 6.07 -23.19 4.79
N LYS A 25 5.94 -22.32 3.79
CA LYS A 25 5.69 -22.68 2.39
C LYS A 25 6.71 -22.13 1.41
N TYR A 26 7.15 -20.89 1.58
CA TYR A 26 7.92 -20.15 0.58
C TYR A 26 9.34 -19.89 1.05
N ASN A 27 10.33 -20.44 0.33
CA ASN A 27 11.74 -20.16 0.55
C ASN A 27 12.22 -19.17 -0.52
N LEU A 28 12.62 -17.98 -0.11
CA LEU A 28 13.08 -16.93 -1.02
C LEU A 28 14.30 -17.35 -1.84
N ARG A 29 15.20 -18.17 -1.24
CA ARG A 29 16.40 -18.66 -1.94
C ARG A 29 16.09 -19.64 -3.07
N GLU A 30 14.91 -20.25 -3.07
CA GLU A 30 14.46 -21.16 -4.15
C GLU A 30 13.80 -20.40 -5.31
N THR A 31 13.44 -19.15 -5.11
CA THR A 31 12.64 -18.38 -6.07
C THR A 31 13.39 -17.19 -6.64
N LEU A 32 14.10 -16.44 -5.79
CA LEU A 32 14.84 -15.26 -6.23
C LEU A 32 16.15 -15.68 -6.90
N THR A 33 16.62 -14.83 -7.82
CA THR A 33 18.01 -14.89 -8.29
C THR A 33 18.91 -14.47 -7.14
N ILE A 34 19.73 -15.40 -6.66
CA ILE A 34 20.61 -15.18 -5.52
C ILE A 34 22.09 -15.23 -5.94
N GLY A 35 22.91 -14.50 -5.21
CA GLY A 35 24.37 -14.47 -5.41
C GLY A 35 25.08 -13.63 -4.35
N GLU A 36 26.40 -13.55 -4.46
CA GLU A 36 27.20 -12.63 -3.66
C GLU A 36 26.88 -11.18 -4.05
N PRO A 37 26.82 -10.22 -3.10
CA PRO A 37 26.62 -8.81 -3.39
C PRO A 37 27.64 -8.28 -4.40
N GLN A 38 27.18 -7.51 -5.37
CA GLN A 38 27.97 -6.99 -6.48
C GLN A 38 27.74 -5.52 -6.69
N VAL A 39 28.72 -4.82 -7.25
CA VAL A 39 28.61 -3.41 -7.62
C VAL A 39 29.05 -3.19 -9.05
N ILE A 40 28.33 -2.32 -9.76
CA ILE A 40 28.75 -1.68 -11.00
C ILE A 40 28.60 -0.17 -10.82
N ALA A 41 29.64 0.58 -11.11
CA ALA A 41 29.67 2.04 -10.95
C ALA A 41 30.45 2.72 -12.04
N ASP A 42 29.89 3.80 -12.60
CA ASP A 42 30.57 4.74 -13.47
C ASP A 42 30.46 6.14 -12.86
N ILE A 43 31.60 6.78 -12.64
CA ILE A 43 31.72 8.12 -12.07
C ILE A 43 32.07 9.09 -13.19
N TYR A 44 31.11 9.94 -13.58
CA TYR A 44 31.32 10.97 -14.58
C TYR A 44 31.79 12.25 -13.92
N MET A 45 32.98 12.70 -14.30
CA MET A 45 33.56 13.96 -13.85
C MET A 45 33.70 14.92 -15.03
N LYS A 46 33.09 16.10 -14.88
CA LYS A 46 33.18 17.16 -15.91
C LYS A 46 34.02 18.31 -15.36
N PHE A 47 35.13 18.56 -16.00
CA PHE A 47 35.99 19.69 -15.77
C PHE A 47 35.75 20.78 -16.83
N ALA A 48 36.32 21.95 -16.67
CA ALA A 48 36.16 23.03 -17.64
C ALA A 48 36.74 22.72 -19.04
N ASP A 49 37.77 21.88 -19.09
CA ASP A 49 38.57 21.55 -20.26
C ASP A 49 38.48 20.08 -20.69
N ARG A 50 37.90 19.20 -19.89
CA ARG A 50 37.80 17.74 -20.13
C ARG A 50 36.68 17.07 -19.39
N GLU A 51 36.32 15.90 -19.91
CA GLU A 51 35.46 14.94 -19.20
C GLU A 51 36.29 13.68 -18.89
N MET A 52 36.01 13.06 -17.73
CA MET A 52 36.65 11.82 -17.31
C MET A 52 35.58 10.88 -16.75
N ILE A 53 35.72 9.60 -17.09
CA ILE A 53 34.86 8.52 -16.54
C ILE A 53 35.79 7.57 -15.77
N ILE A 54 35.42 7.24 -14.54
CA ILE A 54 36.05 6.19 -13.76
C ILE A 54 34.99 5.10 -13.54
N GLY A 55 35.19 3.95 -14.13
CA GLY A 55 34.35 2.76 -13.97
C GLY A 55 34.87 1.84 -12.87
N SER A 56 33.99 0.99 -12.33
CA SER A 56 34.42 -0.14 -11.50
C SER A 56 35.07 -1.20 -12.39
N ASP A 57 36.25 -1.67 -12.03
CA ASP A 57 37.06 -2.63 -12.77
C ASP A 57 37.87 -3.54 -11.81
N ALA A 58 38.79 -4.34 -12.39
CA ALA A 58 39.63 -5.26 -11.64
C ALA A 58 40.67 -4.61 -10.70
N ASP A 59 40.90 -3.29 -10.81
CA ASP A 59 41.81 -2.55 -9.96
C ASP A 59 41.15 -2.10 -8.64
N TRP A 60 39.84 -2.28 -8.52
CA TRP A 60 39.15 -2.06 -7.26
C TRP A 60 39.52 -3.13 -6.23
N GLN A 61 39.43 -2.75 -4.96
CA GLN A 61 39.73 -3.64 -3.85
C GLN A 61 38.53 -3.68 -2.90
N TYR A 62 38.38 -4.76 -2.16
CA TYR A 62 37.39 -4.92 -1.12
C TYR A 62 38.02 -5.38 0.20
N CYS A 63 37.35 -5.13 1.30
CA CYS A 63 37.63 -5.71 2.61
C CYS A 63 36.31 -5.95 3.36
N GLU A 64 36.37 -6.78 4.39
CA GLU A 64 35.26 -6.95 5.32
C GLU A 64 34.95 -5.64 6.03
N GLY A 65 33.67 -5.30 6.14
CA GLY A 65 33.17 -4.10 6.80
C GLY A 65 32.81 -4.32 8.27
N ALA A 66 32.33 -3.27 8.91
CA ALA A 66 31.88 -3.30 10.29
C ALA A 66 30.54 -4.04 10.48
N TYR A 67 29.73 -4.12 9.43
CA TYR A 67 28.47 -4.91 9.44
C TYR A 67 28.78 -6.37 9.22
N THR A 68 28.90 -7.11 10.30
CA THR A 68 29.27 -8.54 10.31
C THR A 68 28.11 -9.47 9.94
N PHE A 69 26.88 -8.95 9.94
CA PHE A 69 25.67 -9.63 9.49
C PHE A 69 24.62 -8.60 9.11
N ASN A 70 23.86 -8.89 8.06
CA ASN A 70 22.67 -8.13 7.71
C ASN A 70 21.65 -9.06 7.05
N ASN A 71 20.37 -8.80 7.31
CA ASN A 71 19.26 -9.50 6.65
C ASN A 71 17.99 -8.68 6.79
N ILE A 72 17.23 -8.57 5.72
CA ILE A 72 16.00 -7.76 5.66
C ILE A 72 14.94 -8.15 6.71
N TYR A 73 14.94 -9.38 7.19
CA TYR A 73 13.99 -9.87 8.20
C TYR A 73 14.58 -10.03 9.60
N LEU A 74 15.90 -10.14 9.71
CA LEU A 74 16.57 -10.48 10.95
C LEU A 74 17.37 -9.32 11.54
N GLY A 75 17.51 -8.22 10.79
CA GLY A 75 18.25 -7.04 11.22
C GLY A 75 19.74 -7.06 10.91
N GLU A 76 20.52 -6.33 11.68
CA GLU A 76 21.94 -6.08 11.46
C GLU A 76 22.78 -6.40 12.68
N ARG A 77 24.04 -6.78 12.44
CA ARG A 77 25.07 -6.88 13.49
C ARG A 77 26.26 -6.03 13.09
N LEU A 78 26.67 -5.16 14.01
CA LEU A 78 27.74 -4.20 13.80
C LEU A 78 28.84 -4.37 14.85
N ASP A 79 30.09 -4.48 14.42
CA ASP A 79 31.26 -4.36 15.31
C ASP A 79 31.81 -2.94 15.27
N MET A 80 31.55 -2.19 16.34
CA MET A 80 31.95 -0.79 16.46
C MET A 80 33.47 -0.59 16.45
N LYS A 81 34.27 -1.63 16.71
CA LYS A 81 35.74 -1.56 16.63
C LYS A 81 36.22 -1.49 15.18
N LEU A 82 35.43 -2.06 14.26
CA LEU A 82 35.69 -2.04 12.82
C LEU A 82 35.02 -0.86 12.11
N PHE A 83 34.13 -0.14 12.84
CA PHE A 83 33.40 0.99 12.27
C PHE A 83 34.32 2.17 11.98
N ARG A 84 34.36 2.56 10.73
CA ARG A 84 35.15 3.67 10.22
C ARG A 84 34.29 4.92 10.24
N GLY A 85 34.28 5.71 11.23
CA GLY A 85 33.61 7.02 11.20
C GLY A 85 34.07 7.86 9.99
N ASP A 86 33.55 9.07 9.86
CA ASP A 86 33.80 10.00 8.74
C ASP A 86 35.31 10.31 8.47
N ASN A 87 36.21 9.86 9.31
CA ASN A 87 37.67 10.00 9.17
C ASN A 87 38.32 8.66 8.85
N THR A 88 38.50 8.36 7.59
CA THR A 88 39.09 7.14 7.01
C THR A 88 40.55 6.88 7.39
N THR A 89 41.21 7.75 8.19
CA THR A 89 42.65 7.70 8.46
C THR A 89 43.05 6.88 9.69
N ASP A 90 42.15 6.48 10.56
CA ASP A 90 42.47 5.86 11.86
C ASP A 90 42.24 4.33 11.91
N LEU A 91 42.44 3.62 10.81
CA LEU A 91 42.18 2.22 10.73
C LEU A 91 43.36 1.32 11.04
N LEU A 92 43.14 0.27 11.83
CA LEU A 92 43.84 -0.98 11.67
C LEU A 92 43.79 -1.32 10.18
N MET A 93 44.95 -1.42 9.51
CA MET A 93 45.08 -1.66 8.05
C MET A 93 44.22 -2.85 7.67
N PRO A 94 43.13 -2.64 6.93
CA PRO A 94 42.27 -3.76 6.52
C PRO A 94 43.04 -4.67 5.54
N ASP A 95 42.73 -5.94 5.55
CA ASP A 95 43.24 -6.89 4.56
C ASP A 95 42.51 -6.65 3.24
N TRP A 96 42.99 -5.69 2.45
CA TRP A 96 42.45 -5.37 1.14
C TRP A 96 42.77 -6.49 0.15
N LYS A 97 41.71 -7.00 -0.49
CA LYS A 97 41.76 -8.05 -1.51
C LYS A 97 41.31 -7.47 -2.84
N ASN A 98 41.83 -8.00 -3.95
CA ASN A 98 41.36 -7.61 -5.28
C ASN A 98 39.95 -8.15 -5.52
N VAL A 99 39.12 -7.36 -6.15
CA VAL A 99 37.77 -7.78 -6.57
C VAL A 99 37.86 -8.84 -7.67
N VAL A 100 36.80 -9.62 -7.79
CA VAL A 100 36.61 -10.58 -8.89
C VAL A 100 35.56 -10.00 -9.83
N LEU A 101 35.90 -9.93 -11.13
CA LEU A 101 34.95 -9.52 -12.14
C LEU A 101 33.88 -10.61 -12.31
N SER A 102 32.63 -10.20 -12.33
CA SER A 102 31.50 -11.06 -12.60
C SER A 102 30.68 -10.56 -13.80
N ASN A 103 29.86 -11.44 -14.35
CA ASN A 103 28.87 -11.02 -15.31
C ASN A 103 27.83 -10.17 -14.58
N GLY A 104 27.60 -8.94 -15.04
CA GLY A 104 26.56 -8.07 -14.49
C GLY A 104 25.15 -8.60 -14.77
N PRO A 105 24.11 -7.89 -14.32
CA PRO A 105 22.73 -8.26 -14.60
C PRO A 105 22.47 -8.22 -16.12
N GLU A 106 21.72 -9.18 -16.64
CA GLU A 106 21.35 -9.25 -18.06
C GLU A 106 20.37 -8.13 -18.47
N GLY A 107 19.76 -7.44 -17.50
CA GLY A 107 18.80 -6.38 -17.73
C GLY A 107 19.42 -5.09 -18.26
N ARG A 108 18.60 -4.25 -18.91
CA ARG A 108 19.01 -2.92 -19.33
C ARG A 108 19.11 -1.98 -18.12
N LEU A 109 20.25 -1.30 -17.97
CA LEU A 109 20.40 -0.23 -16.99
C LEU A 109 19.56 0.99 -17.40
N VAL A 110 18.75 1.49 -16.49
CA VAL A 110 17.90 2.66 -16.67
C VAL A 110 18.05 3.62 -15.49
N SER A 111 17.82 4.90 -15.72
CA SER A 111 17.78 5.87 -14.62
C SER A 111 16.63 5.58 -13.66
N SER A 112 16.90 5.62 -12.36
CA SER A 112 15.84 5.63 -11.36
C SER A 112 14.98 6.89 -11.51
N PHE A 113 13.68 6.71 -11.65
CA PHE A 113 12.72 7.81 -11.81
C PHE A 113 11.73 7.94 -10.63
N ILE A 114 11.83 7.03 -9.66
CA ILE A 114 10.99 7.07 -8.46
C ILE A 114 11.64 7.96 -7.37
N PRO A 115 10.85 8.55 -6.48
CA PRO A 115 11.39 9.25 -5.32
C PRO A 115 12.24 8.33 -4.47
N LYS A 116 13.29 8.89 -3.85
CA LYS A 116 14.20 8.14 -2.99
C LYS A 116 13.49 7.73 -1.68
N ILE A 117 13.94 6.62 -1.11
CA ILE A 117 13.70 6.31 0.30
C ILE A 117 14.55 7.26 1.13
N ASN A 118 13.96 7.91 2.11
CA ASN A 118 14.67 8.84 2.99
C ASN A 118 14.01 8.92 4.36
N HIS A 119 14.77 9.40 5.33
CA HIS A 119 14.27 9.79 6.64
C HIS A 119 13.28 10.97 6.52
N THR A 120 12.13 10.86 7.17
CA THR A 120 11.04 11.83 7.04
C THR A 120 10.53 12.36 8.37
N LEU A 121 10.70 11.61 9.46
CA LEU A 121 10.21 11.95 10.79
C LEU A 121 11.13 11.34 11.86
N SER A 122 11.50 12.12 12.88
CA SER A 122 12.16 11.65 14.09
C SER A 122 11.19 11.66 15.27
N LEU A 123 11.14 10.55 16.01
CA LEU A 123 10.39 10.43 17.25
C LEU A 123 11.37 10.24 18.42
N GLY A 124 11.23 11.06 19.46
CA GLY A 124 11.91 10.83 20.73
C GLY A 124 11.20 9.77 21.57
N ALA A 125 11.86 9.26 22.59
CA ALA A 125 11.23 8.38 23.56
C ALA A 125 10.11 9.14 24.32
N GLU A 126 8.88 8.61 24.28
CA GLU A 126 7.77 9.12 25.11
C GLU A 126 7.82 8.53 26.52
N HIS A 127 8.12 7.23 26.61
CA HIS A 127 8.30 6.52 27.87
C HIS A 127 9.45 5.54 27.78
N ILE A 128 10.12 5.33 28.92
CA ILE A 128 11.12 4.28 29.12
C ILE A 128 10.68 3.44 30.30
N HIS A 129 10.42 2.16 30.06
CA HIS A 129 10.08 1.17 31.05
C HIS A 129 11.30 0.32 31.41
N VAL A 130 11.75 0.36 32.65
CA VAL A 130 12.89 -0.41 33.14
C VAL A 130 12.43 -1.80 33.50
N VAL A 131 12.94 -2.83 32.82
CA VAL A 131 12.64 -4.24 33.06
C VAL A 131 13.56 -4.77 34.15
N ASP A 132 14.87 -4.52 34.04
CA ASP A 132 15.91 -4.86 35.01
C ASP A 132 17.10 -3.89 34.91
N GLU A 133 18.25 -4.24 35.53
CA GLU A 133 19.43 -3.35 35.58
C GLU A 133 20.06 -3.08 34.22
N GLU A 134 19.92 -4.00 33.25
CA GLU A 134 20.54 -3.93 31.93
C GLU A 134 19.54 -4.03 30.79
N THR A 135 18.22 -3.95 31.08
CA THR A 135 17.16 -4.10 30.07
C THR A 135 16.05 -3.08 30.30
N PHE A 136 15.66 -2.36 29.24
CA PHE A 136 14.53 -1.46 29.27
C PHE A 136 13.81 -1.41 27.92
N ILE A 137 12.54 -1.06 27.95
CA ILE A 137 11.67 -0.91 26.78
C ILE A 137 11.39 0.57 26.56
N ILE A 138 11.63 1.03 25.35
CA ILE A 138 11.40 2.40 24.90
C ILE A 138 10.11 2.43 24.07
N ASP A 139 9.15 3.27 24.46
CA ASP A 139 7.94 3.57 23.68
C ASP A 139 8.14 4.90 22.94
N PHE A 140 8.01 4.89 21.61
CA PHE A 140 8.11 6.06 20.74
C PHE A 140 6.72 6.67 20.40
N GLY A 141 5.64 6.19 21.03
CA GLY A 141 4.29 6.76 20.91
C GLY A 141 3.55 6.43 19.62
N ALA A 142 4.27 6.03 18.58
CA ALA A 142 3.65 5.72 17.30
C ALA A 142 4.39 4.62 16.55
N ILE A 143 3.64 3.76 15.84
CA ILE A 143 4.24 2.78 14.94
C ILE A 143 4.80 3.51 13.71
N ILE A 144 6.06 3.26 13.42
CA ILE A 144 6.77 3.68 12.20
C ILE A 144 7.42 2.48 11.53
N THR A 145 7.76 2.61 10.26
CA THR A 145 8.77 1.77 9.63
C THR A 145 10.03 2.59 9.48
N GLY A 146 11.14 2.07 10.01
CA GLY A 146 12.38 2.81 10.07
C GLY A 146 13.44 2.12 10.90
N PHE A 147 14.27 2.89 11.57
CA PHE A 147 15.37 2.40 12.38
C PHE A 147 15.68 3.33 13.55
N ILE A 148 16.58 2.88 14.42
CA ILE A 148 17.01 3.60 15.60
C ILE A 148 18.29 4.40 15.30
N ASP A 149 18.33 5.63 15.79
CA ASP A 149 19.53 6.44 15.99
C ASP A 149 19.84 6.42 17.49
N LEU A 150 20.90 5.70 17.87
CA LEU A 150 21.24 5.41 19.26
C LEU A 150 22.66 5.86 19.58
N SER A 151 22.81 6.67 20.62
CA SER A 151 24.11 7.06 21.19
C SER A 151 24.23 6.58 22.63
N ILE A 152 25.27 5.86 22.94
CA ILE A 152 25.57 5.32 24.27
C ILE A 152 27.04 5.52 24.67
N THR A 153 27.31 5.43 25.98
CA THR A 153 28.65 5.30 26.50
C THR A 153 28.84 3.89 27.06
N ALA A 154 29.76 3.12 26.52
CA ALA A 154 29.91 1.71 26.81
C ALA A 154 31.35 1.30 27.14
N SER A 155 31.51 0.11 27.70
CA SER A 155 32.79 -0.57 27.86
C SER A 155 33.19 -1.30 26.56
N GLU A 156 34.46 -1.58 26.42
CA GLU A 156 34.95 -2.36 25.28
C GLU A 156 34.38 -3.79 25.29
N ASN A 157 33.95 -4.27 24.12
CA ASN A 157 33.29 -5.55 23.91
C ASN A 157 31.94 -5.70 24.63
N GLN A 158 31.35 -4.63 25.15
CA GLN A 158 29.97 -4.66 25.64
C GLN A 158 29.04 -4.91 24.46
N ARG A 159 28.18 -5.92 24.58
CA ARG A 159 27.20 -6.27 23.54
C ARG A 159 25.87 -5.63 23.86
N VAL A 160 25.31 -4.94 22.90
CA VAL A 160 23.99 -4.31 22.98
C VAL A 160 23.06 -4.89 21.94
N GLU A 161 21.84 -5.19 22.36
CA GLU A 161 20.82 -5.79 21.49
C GLU A 161 19.55 -4.93 21.49
N LEU A 162 18.97 -4.78 20.31
CA LEU A 162 17.71 -4.08 20.08
C LEU A 162 16.70 -5.08 19.50
N LEU A 163 15.57 -5.27 20.20
CA LEU A 163 14.45 -6.08 19.72
C LEU A 163 13.27 -5.14 19.46
N TYR A 164 12.69 -5.24 18.26
CA TYR A 164 11.65 -4.34 17.78
C TYR A 164 10.28 -4.98 17.82
N SER A 165 9.27 -4.22 18.24
CA SER A 165 7.88 -4.65 18.21
C SER A 165 6.90 -3.52 17.93
N GLU A 166 5.77 -3.88 17.30
CA GLU A 166 4.62 -2.99 17.10
C GLU A 166 3.74 -2.90 18.35
N ASP A 167 3.86 -3.84 19.28
CA ASP A 167 2.97 -3.99 20.42
C ASP A 167 3.67 -4.51 21.68
N VAL A 168 3.05 -4.31 22.83
CA VAL A 168 3.41 -4.90 24.12
C VAL A 168 2.17 -5.57 24.71
N ASP A 169 2.38 -6.56 25.55
CA ASP A 169 1.32 -7.22 26.27
C ASP A 169 0.86 -6.43 27.52
N GLU A 170 -0.06 -7.00 28.31
CA GLU A 170 -0.59 -6.39 29.52
C GLU A 170 0.45 -6.23 30.66
N ASN A 171 1.55 -6.98 30.60
CA ASN A 171 2.68 -6.89 31.53
C ASN A 171 3.78 -5.94 31.03
N TYR A 172 3.55 -5.26 29.90
CA TYR A 172 4.54 -4.42 29.21
C TYR A 172 5.73 -5.22 28.66
N GLU A 173 5.56 -6.52 28.33
CA GLU A 173 6.54 -7.33 27.61
C GLU A 173 6.31 -7.18 26.11
N LEU A 174 7.41 -7.24 25.30
CA LEU A 174 7.29 -7.11 23.85
C LEU A 174 6.52 -8.28 23.23
N ASN A 175 5.46 -7.97 22.50
CA ASN A 175 4.75 -8.93 21.67
C ASN A 175 5.27 -8.85 20.23
N THR A 176 6.17 -9.77 19.85
CA THR A 176 6.80 -9.80 18.52
C THR A 176 6.00 -10.57 17.47
N ASP A 177 4.84 -11.13 17.79
CA ASP A 177 4.07 -11.98 16.87
C ASP A 177 3.63 -11.25 15.59
N SER A 178 3.31 -9.96 15.69
CA SER A 178 2.90 -9.13 14.52
C SER A 178 4.05 -8.81 13.56
N THR A 179 5.30 -8.97 13.99
CA THR A 179 6.50 -8.60 13.23
C THR A 179 7.31 -9.79 12.73
N LEU A 180 6.93 -11.02 13.10
CA LEU A 180 7.62 -12.23 12.64
C LEU A 180 7.37 -12.49 11.15
N ALA A 181 8.43 -12.80 10.41
CA ALA A 181 8.37 -13.17 8.99
C ALA A 181 7.81 -14.59 8.78
N GLY A 182 6.64 -14.88 9.31
CA GLY A 182 6.04 -16.21 9.24
C GLY A 182 6.83 -17.24 10.06
N PHE A 183 6.71 -18.52 9.67
CA PHE A 183 7.36 -19.63 10.39
C PHE A 183 8.81 -19.79 9.96
N VAL A 184 9.71 -19.61 10.91
CA VAL A 184 11.15 -19.72 10.70
C VAL A 184 11.71 -20.78 11.64
N GLY A 185 12.53 -21.68 11.13
CA GLY A 185 13.05 -22.79 11.92
C GLY A 185 12.03 -23.93 12.10
N LYS A 186 12.27 -24.79 13.09
CA LYS A 186 11.37 -25.89 13.44
C LYS A 186 10.28 -25.38 14.37
N GLN A 187 9.06 -25.33 13.87
CA GLN A 187 7.88 -25.04 14.68
C GLN A 187 6.89 -26.18 14.58
N VAL A 188 6.36 -26.61 15.71
CA VAL A 188 5.29 -27.62 15.76
C VAL A 188 3.97 -26.87 15.91
N THR A 189 3.20 -26.79 14.84
CA THR A 189 1.83 -26.29 14.88
C THR A 189 0.88 -27.43 14.52
N GLU A 190 -0.03 -27.80 15.41
CA GLU A 190 -1.01 -28.87 15.19
C GLU A 190 -0.39 -30.22 14.76
N GLY A 191 0.80 -30.54 15.28
CA GLY A 191 1.50 -31.79 14.97
C GLY A 191 2.33 -31.76 13.68
N VAL A 192 2.38 -30.63 12.97
CA VAL A 192 3.20 -30.46 11.77
C VAL A 192 4.50 -29.76 12.12
N ILE A 193 5.63 -30.39 11.77
CA ILE A 193 6.96 -29.78 11.89
C ILE A 193 7.21 -28.92 10.65
N ILE A 194 7.37 -27.62 10.84
CA ILE A 194 7.73 -26.67 9.78
C ILE A 194 9.23 -26.40 9.90
N ASP A 195 10.00 -26.79 8.88
CA ASP A 195 11.45 -26.59 8.83
C ASP A 195 11.78 -25.43 7.89
N GLY A 196 12.43 -24.39 8.41
CA GLY A 196 12.89 -23.22 7.65
C GLY A 196 14.08 -23.50 6.73
N GLY A 197 14.69 -24.67 6.86
CA GLY A 197 15.90 -25.06 6.15
C GLY A 197 17.18 -24.95 7.00
N ILE A 198 18.31 -25.35 6.41
CA ILE A 198 19.63 -25.35 7.11
C ILE A 198 19.99 -23.87 7.44
N GLY A 199 20.32 -23.64 8.71
CA GLY A 199 20.75 -22.32 9.20
C GLY A 199 19.61 -21.36 9.50
N ALA A 200 18.34 -21.75 9.30
CA ALA A 200 17.21 -20.91 9.67
C ALA A 200 17.12 -20.74 11.19
N PRO A 201 16.88 -19.52 11.69
CA PRO A 201 16.63 -19.29 13.11
C PRO A 201 15.30 -19.90 13.55
N ALA A 202 15.15 -20.18 14.85
CA ALA A 202 13.90 -20.67 15.40
C ALA A 202 12.74 -19.65 15.28
N ARG A 203 13.05 -18.35 15.37
CA ARG A 203 12.13 -17.23 15.19
C ARG A 203 12.81 -16.14 14.36
N ALA A 204 12.13 -15.59 13.38
CA ALA A 204 12.61 -14.46 12.58
C ALA A 204 12.23 -13.13 13.26
N GLU A 205 12.82 -12.88 14.42
CA GLU A 205 12.62 -11.62 15.13
C GLU A 205 13.40 -10.50 14.45
N GLN A 206 12.80 -9.31 14.40
CA GLN A 206 13.45 -8.09 13.93
C GLN A 206 14.37 -7.59 15.05
N LYS A 207 15.68 -7.87 14.91
CA LYS A 207 16.65 -7.69 15.97
C LYS A 207 17.99 -7.18 15.45
N ASP A 208 18.47 -6.07 16.01
CA ASP A 208 19.82 -5.59 15.77
C ASP A 208 20.72 -5.89 16.96
N ALA A 209 22.01 -5.94 16.72
CA ALA A 209 23.01 -6.06 17.77
C ALA A 209 24.30 -5.36 17.37
N PHE A 210 25.02 -4.81 18.35
CA PHE A 210 26.35 -4.30 18.11
C PHE A 210 27.29 -4.52 19.28
N GLU A 211 28.55 -4.68 18.96
CA GLU A 211 29.65 -4.80 19.91
C GLU A 211 30.34 -3.46 20.05
N CYS A 212 30.37 -2.92 21.27
CA CYS A 212 30.87 -1.58 21.55
C CYS A 212 32.40 -1.54 21.58
N ARG A 213 32.92 -0.38 21.23
CA ARG A 213 34.25 0.08 21.65
C ARG A 213 34.17 0.84 22.98
N SER A 214 35.29 0.97 23.69
CA SER A 214 35.32 1.77 24.90
C SER A 214 34.95 3.25 24.64
N GLY A 215 34.08 3.81 25.45
CA GLY A 215 33.65 5.21 25.37
C GLY A 215 32.37 5.43 24.58
N LYS A 216 32.29 6.49 23.80
CA LYS A 216 31.09 6.86 23.04
C LYS A 216 30.93 5.97 21.81
N ASN A 217 29.73 5.42 21.66
CA ASN A 217 29.29 4.65 20.50
C ASN A 217 28.05 5.29 19.90
N HIS A 218 27.94 5.26 18.58
CA HIS A 218 26.78 5.72 17.83
C HIS A 218 26.37 4.63 16.85
N PHE A 219 25.15 4.15 16.96
CA PHE A 219 24.56 3.12 16.10
C PHE A 219 23.41 3.72 15.31
N ILE A 220 23.38 3.43 14.03
CA ILE A 220 22.29 3.69 13.11
C ILE A 220 22.26 2.57 12.07
N ASN A 221 21.07 2.07 11.72
CA ASN A 221 20.95 1.05 10.67
C ASN A 221 21.37 1.59 9.30
N ALA A 222 22.04 0.76 8.51
CA ALA A 222 22.45 1.10 7.16
C ALA A 222 21.69 0.32 6.08
N PHE A 223 21.33 -0.94 6.32
CA PHE A 223 20.84 -1.85 5.30
C PHE A 223 19.46 -2.45 5.58
N THR A 224 18.93 -2.28 6.80
CA THR A 224 17.62 -2.81 7.18
C THR A 224 16.75 -1.74 7.81
N CYS A 225 15.46 -1.99 7.83
CA CYS A 225 14.48 -1.20 8.58
C CYS A 225 13.47 -2.13 9.24
N HIS A 226 12.85 -1.65 10.30
CA HIS A 226 11.90 -2.41 11.13
C HIS A 226 10.57 -1.66 11.24
N SER A 227 9.47 -2.40 11.49
CA SER A 227 8.21 -1.80 11.90
C SER A 227 8.09 -1.90 13.41
N PHE A 228 7.97 -0.77 14.09
CA PHE A 228 7.96 -0.76 15.55
C PHE A 228 7.32 0.52 16.13
N ARG A 229 6.82 0.40 17.32
CA ARG A 229 6.57 1.46 18.29
C ARG A 229 7.48 1.30 19.50
N TYR A 230 7.78 0.03 19.85
CA TYR A 230 8.53 -0.35 21.04
C TYR A 230 9.86 -0.96 20.65
N VAL A 231 10.90 -0.61 21.40
CA VAL A 231 12.23 -1.21 21.26
C VAL A 231 12.71 -1.63 22.63
N GLN A 232 12.96 -2.92 22.81
CA GLN A 232 13.69 -3.40 23.97
C GLN A 232 15.19 -3.26 23.71
N LEU A 233 15.86 -2.56 24.59
CA LEU A 233 17.29 -2.37 24.61
C LEU A 233 17.89 -3.19 25.75
N SER A 234 18.84 -4.07 25.44
CA SER A 234 19.46 -4.97 26.42
C SER A 234 20.98 -4.90 26.36
N GLY A 235 21.63 -5.16 27.48
CA GLY A 235 23.09 -5.15 27.60
C GLY A 235 23.69 -3.80 28.01
N ILE A 236 22.85 -2.83 28.38
CA ILE A 236 23.29 -1.54 28.96
C ILE A 236 22.36 -1.12 30.10
N ASN A 237 22.86 -0.35 31.05
CA ASN A 237 22.03 0.33 32.02
C ASN A 237 21.56 1.69 31.51
N ILE A 238 20.55 2.27 32.13
CA ILE A 238 19.94 3.53 31.70
C ILE A 238 20.90 4.72 31.75
N GLU A 239 21.91 4.70 32.61
CA GLU A 239 22.89 5.80 32.74
C GLU A 239 23.88 5.81 31.55
N GLN A 240 24.03 4.69 30.85
CA GLN A 240 24.83 4.56 29.64
C GLN A 240 24.14 5.15 28.38
N LEU A 241 22.81 5.32 28.43
CA LEU A 241 22.04 5.89 27.33
C LEU A 241 22.25 7.41 27.25
N ASN A 242 22.83 7.88 26.16
CA ASN A 242 23.05 9.31 25.92
C ASN A 242 21.93 9.94 25.09
N ASN A 243 21.49 9.27 24.03
CA ASN A 243 20.41 9.71 23.15
C ASN A 243 19.79 8.50 22.41
N VAL A 244 18.48 8.55 22.18
CA VAL A 244 17.78 7.60 21.31
C VAL A 244 16.65 8.29 20.58
N GLN A 245 16.55 8.02 19.29
CA GLN A 245 15.46 8.48 18.41
C GLN A 245 15.06 7.35 17.47
N ALA A 246 13.77 7.27 17.17
CA ALA A 246 13.26 6.44 16.11
C ALA A 246 13.10 7.29 14.83
N LEU A 247 13.72 6.85 13.74
CA LEU A 247 13.74 7.54 12.47
C LEU A 247 12.81 6.84 11.49
N SER A 248 11.71 7.49 11.10
CA SER A 248 10.79 6.96 10.09
C SER A 248 11.39 7.10 8.71
N VAL A 249 11.37 6.02 7.94
CA VAL A 249 11.98 5.92 6.62
C VAL A 249 10.97 5.34 5.63
N HIS A 250 10.77 6.02 4.52
CA HIS A 250 9.89 5.54 3.43
C HIS A 250 10.22 6.25 2.11
N THR A 251 9.65 5.77 1.01
CA THR A 251 9.70 6.50 -0.27
C THR A 251 9.04 7.87 -0.10
N VAL A 252 9.77 8.95 -0.36
CA VAL A 252 9.31 10.33 -0.14
C VAL A 252 8.30 10.71 -1.22
N LEU A 253 7.02 10.53 -0.94
CA LEU A 253 5.93 10.95 -1.81
C LEU A 253 5.46 12.36 -1.43
N ARG A 254 5.24 13.20 -2.44
CA ARG A 254 4.64 14.51 -2.21
C ARG A 254 3.16 14.35 -1.87
N GLU A 255 2.69 15.07 -0.87
CA GLU A 255 1.27 15.13 -0.56
C GLU A 255 0.49 15.80 -1.70
N ASN A 256 -0.53 15.12 -2.19
CA ASN A 256 -1.40 15.57 -3.26
C ASN A 256 -2.81 15.93 -2.78
N GLY A 257 -3.10 15.73 -1.51
CA GLY A 257 -4.40 16.09 -0.96
C GLY A 257 -4.41 16.21 0.54
N GLY A 258 -5.29 17.05 1.02
CA GLY A 258 -5.54 17.25 2.44
C GLY A 258 -7.03 17.26 2.75
N PHE A 259 -7.35 16.76 3.92
CA PHE A 259 -8.71 16.69 4.43
C PHE A 259 -8.71 17.04 5.91
N TYR A 260 -9.64 17.89 6.32
CA TYR A 260 -9.87 18.24 7.72
C TYR A 260 -11.35 18.57 7.92
N CYS A 261 -11.95 18.09 9.00
CA CYS A 261 -13.35 18.31 9.30
C CYS A 261 -13.60 18.60 10.80
N SER A 262 -14.86 18.86 11.15
CA SER A 262 -15.26 19.15 12.52
C SER A 262 -15.24 17.95 13.47
N ASP A 263 -15.04 16.74 12.96
CA ASP A 263 -14.98 15.51 13.75
C ASP A 263 -13.52 15.09 13.99
N PRO A 264 -13.00 15.18 15.22
CA PRO A 264 -11.63 14.80 15.53
C PRO A 264 -11.31 13.33 15.23
N TYR A 265 -12.31 12.43 15.38
CA TYR A 265 -12.11 11.02 15.13
C TYR A 265 -11.93 10.73 13.61
N ILE A 266 -12.70 11.38 12.74
CA ILE A 266 -12.54 11.27 11.30
C ILE A 266 -11.19 11.85 10.86
N ASN A 267 -10.74 12.96 11.46
CA ASN A 267 -9.40 13.50 11.24
C ASN A 267 -8.31 12.50 11.68
N LYS A 268 -8.47 11.84 12.84
CA LYS A 268 -7.56 10.76 13.28
C LYS A 268 -7.51 9.62 12.26
N LEU A 269 -8.65 9.17 11.74
CA LEU A 269 -8.71 8.13 10.70
C LEU A 269 -7.96 8.54 9.42
N PHE A 270 -8.07 9.81 9.00
CA PHE A 270 -7.34 10.32 7.83
C PHE A 270 -5.81 10.23 8.04
N GLU A 271 -5.31 10.68 9.19
CA GLU A 271 -3.88 10.66 9.50
C GLU A 271 -3.36 9.22 9.70
N VAL A 272 -4.14 8.34 10.31
CA VAL A 272 -3.82 6.92 10.48
C VAL A 272 -3.68 6.23 9.10
N ALA A 273 -4.63 6.44 8.17
CA ALA A 273 -4.54 5.90 6.82
C ALA A 273 -3.27 6.39 6.10
N LYS A 274 -2.96 7.69 6.22
CA LYS A 274 -1.79 8.32 5.64
C LYS A 274 -0.49 7.71 6.17
N ARG A 275 -0.34 7.60 7.50
CA ARG A 275 0.84 7.01 8.15
C ARG A 275 1.01 5.54 7.77
N THR A 276 -0.06 4.74 7.82
CA THR A 276 0.01 3.32 7.49
C THR A 276 0.48 3.10 6.05
N LYS A 277 -0.01 3.90 5.11
CA LYS A 277 0.43 3.82 3.71
C LYS A 277 1.90 4.16 3.55
N LEU A 278 2.37 5.26 4.14
CA LEU A 278 3.77 5.68 4.04
C LEU A 278 4.71 4.64 4.66
N ASN A 279 4.36 4.10 5.82
CA ASN A 279 5.14 3.05 6.50
C ASN A 279 5.38 1.81 5.64
N ASN A 280 4.55 1.57 4.61
CA ASN A 280 4.63 0.38 3.78
C ASN A 280 5.09 0.66 2.33
N ILE A 281 5.66 1.84 2.05
CA ILE A 281 6.15 2.18 0.71
C ILE A 281 7.67 2.35 0.73
N HIS A 282 8.39 1.30 0.30
CA HIS A 282 9.85 1.27 0.17
C HIS A 282 10.25 0.89 -1.25
N SER A 283 10.11 1.80 -2.20
CA SER A 283 10.21 1.60 -3.65
C SER A 283 9.16 0.65 -4.25
N VAL A 284 8.48 -0.12 -3.44
CA VAL A 284 7.32 -0.97 -3.75
C VAL A 284 6.21 -0.69 -2.73
N PHE A 285 4.98 -1.08 -3.04
CA PHE A 285 3.87 -1.07 -2.09
C PHE A 285 3.93 -2.37 -1.29
N GLY A 286 4.66 -2.40 -0.19
CA GLY A 286 4.64 -3.52 0.74
C GLY A 286 3.28 -3.64 1.45
N ASP A 287 2.93 -4.85 1.82
CA ASP A 287 1.74 -5.14 2.63
C ASP A 287 1.96 -4.75 4.09
N CYS A 288 3.00 -5.29 4.71
CA CYS A 288 3.43 -5.00 6.07
C CYS A 288 4.92 -5.33 6.24
N ALA A 289 5.54 -4.89 7.33
CA ALA A 289 6.96 -5.13 7.58
C ALA A 289 7.30 -6.59 7.90
N ARG A 290 6.31 -7.41 8.24
CA ARG A 290 6.45 -8.84 8.45
C ARG A 290 6.80 -9.59 7.16
N GLU A 291 6.16 -9.21 6.03
CA GLU A 291 6.32 -9.86 4.73
C GLU A 291 7.09 -8.99 3.73
N ARG A 292 6.75 -7.70 3.64
CA ARG A 292 7.35 -6.69 2.74
C ARG A 292 7.11 -6.98 1.26
N PHE A 293 6.02 -7.68 0.95
CA PHE A 293 5.68 -8.07 -0.42
C PHE A 293 4.69 -7.10 -1.05
N ALA A 294 4.88 -6.82 -2.33
CA ALA A 294 3.96 -5.97 -3.09
C ALA A 294 2.81 -6.81 -3.66
N TYR A 295 1.84 -7.13 -2.82
CA TYR A 295 0.65 -7.88 -3.20
C TYR A 295 -0.27 -7.05 -4.10
N GLY A 296 -0.62 -7.62 -5.27
CA GLY A 296 -1.49 -6.96 -6.23
C GLY A 296 -2.87 -6.63 -5.69
N GLY A 297 -3.44 -7.51 -4.84
CA GLY A 297 -4.75 -7.30 -4.21
C GLY A 297 -4.79 -6.10 -3.30
N ASP A 298 -3.79 -5.97 -2.43
CA ASP A 298 -3.63 -4.81 -1.53
C ASP A 298 -3.49 -3.51 -2.31
N ILE A 299 -2.68 -3.53 -3.36
CA ILE A 299 -2.49 -2.37 -4.24
C ILE A 299 -3.81 -1.96 -4.90
N VAL A 300 -4.61 -2.90 -5.41
CA VAL A 300 -5.93 -2.61 -5.99
C VAL A 300 -6.85 -1.96 -4.95
N ALA A 301 -6.90 -2.52 -3.74
CA ALA A 301 -7.76 -2.02 -2.69
C ALA A 301 -7.43 -0.57 -2.30
N LEU A 302 -6.13 -0.20 -2.24
CA LEU A 302 -5.70 1.12 -1.79
C LEU A 302 -5.46 2.14 -2.92
N ALA A 303 -5.34 1.70 -4.19
CA ALA A 303 -4.84 2.54 -5.27
C ALA A 303 -5.63 3.84 -5.47
N ARG A 304 -6.95 3.79 -5.40
CA ARG A 304 -7.80 4.97 -5.52
C ARG A 304 -7.55 5.97 -4.38
N SER A 305 -7.42 5.48 -3.15
CA SER A 305 -7.18 6.33 -2.00
C SER A 305 -5.76 6.89 -1.94
N GLN A 306 -4.81 6.17 -2.49
CA GLN A 306 -3.40 6.57 -2.57
C GLN A 306 -3.22 7.79 -3.46
N VAL A 307 -3.83 7.82 -4.66
CA VAL A 307 -3.67 8.91 -5.61
C VAL A 307 -4.29 10.22 -5.15
N TYR A 308 -5.31 10.16 -4.26
CA TYR A 308 -5.86 11.37 -3.64
C TYR A 308 -4.94 11.96 -2.57
N GLN A 309 -4.23 11.12 -1.82
CA GLN A 309 -3.36 11.58 -0.73
C GLN A 309 -1.95 11.95 -1.22
N PHE A 310 -1.40 11.20 -2.20
CA PHE A 310 -0.01 11.32 -2.62
C PHE A 310 0.15 11.39 -4.13
N ASP A 311 1.18 12.09 -4.59
CA ASP A 311 1.65 12.03 -5.97
C ASP A 311 2.24 10.66 -6.27
N SER A 312 1.45 9.84 -6.94
CA SER A 312 1.74 8.44 -7.19
C SER A 312 2.15 8.15 -8.64
N ALA A 313 2.34 9.19 -9.48
CA ALA A 313 2.64 9.01 -10.89
C ALA A 313 3.85 8.10 -11.13
N ALA A 314 4.97 8.40 -10.48
CA ALA A 314 6.22 7.66 -10.65
C ALA A 314 6.14 6.25 -10.04
N ILE A 315 5.63 6.13 -8.81
CA ILE A 315 5.56 4.84 -8.14
C ILE A 315 4.55 3.89 -8.81
N TYR A 316 3.42 4.39 -9.31
CA TYR A 316 2.48 3.57 -10.08
C TYR A 316 3.07 3.10 -11.40
N LYS A 317 3.75 4.00 -12.12
CA LYS A 317 4.47 3.61 -13.34
C LYS A 317 5.50 2.51 -13.06
N LYS A 318 6.29 2.63 -11.98
CA LYS A 318 7.24 1.59 -11.57
C LYS A 318 6.52 0.28 -11.26
N THR A 319 5.47 0.31 -10.44
CA THR A 319 4.70 -0.89 -10.07
C THR A 319 4.10 -1.59 -11.29
N ILE A 320 3.57 -0.83 -12.26
CA ILE A 320 3.10 -1.38 -13.53
C ILE A 320 4.22 -2.14 -14.25
N PHE A 321 5.43 -1.56 -14.33
CA PHE A 321 6.56 -2.23 -14.95
C PHE A 321 7.09 -3.41 -14.14
N ASP A 322 7.05 -3.36 -12.80
CA ASP A 322 7.41 -4.51 -11.97
C ASP A 322 6.50 -5.71 -12.31
N PHE A 323 5.18 -5.52 -12.37
CA PHE A 323 4.25 -6.58 -12.78
C PHE A 323 4.41 -7.02 -14.23
N ILE A 324 4.70 -6.10 -15.18
CA ILE A 324 4.98 -6.43 -16.57
C ILE A 324 6.23 -7.31 -16.68
N ASN A 325 7.29 -6.97 -15.95
CA ASN A 325 8.56 -7.72 -15.97
C ASN A 325 8.41 -9.11 -15.35
N ASP A 326 7.50 -9.29 -14.42
CA ASP A 326 7.22 -10.57 -13.77
C ASP A 326 6.10 -11.41 -14.43
N ILE A 327 5.53 -10.94 -15.57
CA ILE A 327 4.56 -11.73 -16.32
C ILE A 327 5.13 -13.11 -16.62
N ARG A 328 4.38 -14.15 -16.23
CA ARG A 328 4.80 -15.52 -16.40
C ARG A 328 4.80 -15.93 -17.89
N PRO A 329 5.52 -16.98 -18.28
CA PRO A 329 5.55 -17.44 -19.67
C PRO A 329 4.17 -17.69 -20.29
N CYS A 330 3.19 -18.07 -19.45
CA CYS A 330 1.79 -18.24 -19.86
C CYS A 330 1.03 -16.93 -20.13
N GLY A 331 1.62 -15.78 -19.83
CA GLY A 331 1.01 -14.45 -19.96
C GLY A 331 0.27 -13.95 -18.72
N GLY A 332 0.10 -14.78 -17.70
CA GLY A 332 -0.59 -14.38 -16.47
C GLY A 332 0.28 -13.53 -15.53
N VAL A 333 -0.37 -12.71 -14.73
CA VAL A 333 0.25 -11.79 -13.76
C VAL A 333 0.47 -12.51 -12.44
N THR A 334 1.59 -12.26 -11.78
CA THR A 334 1.96 -12.82 -10.48
C THR A 334 1.11 -12.25 -9.33
N GLU A 335 1.13 -12.92 -8.18
CA GLU A 335 0.44 -12.43 -6.98
C GLU A 335 1.14 -11.21 -6.39
N THR A 336 2.46 -11.17 -6.47
CA THR A 336 3.33 -10.07 -6.05
C THR A 336 4.28 -9.67 -7.17
N ALA A 337 4.73 -8.41 -7.17
CA ALA A 337 5.84 -7.97 -8.02
C ALA A 337 6.79 -7.05 -7.21
N PRO A 338 8.07 -7.46 -7.04
CA PRO A 338 8.73 -8.66 -7.58
C PRO A 338 8.09 -10.00 -7.16
N PHE A 339 8.22 -11.01 -8.03
CA PHE A 339 7.68 -12.35 -7.75
C PHE A 339 8.46 -13.03 -6.62
N MET A 340 7.79 -13.31 -5.52
CA MET A 340 8.38 -13.85 -4.30
C MET A 340 8.13 -15.36 -4.11
N GLY A 341 7.70 -16.07 -5.15
CA GLY A 341 7.48 -17.52 -5.11
C GLY A 341 6.09 -17.95 -4.67
N ILE A 342 5.17 -17.03 -4.44
CA ILE A 342 3.78 -17.36 -4.09
C ILE A 342 3.07 -17.85 -5.35
N LYS A 343 2.74 -19.13 -5.40
CA LYS A 343 2.18 -19.79 -6.60
C LYS A 343 1.00 -20.71 -6.34
N THR A 344 0.57 -20.82 -5.09
CA THR A 344 -0.47 -21.78 -4.69
C THR A 344 -1.87 -21.18 -4.65
N ASN A 345 -2.00 -19.87 -4.67
CA ASN A 345 -3.27 -19.16 -4.50
C ASN A 345 -3.93 -18.78 -5.83
N GLY A 346 -3.20 -18.87 -6.93
CA GLY A 346 -3.64 -18.39 -8.24
C GLY A 346 -4.29 -19.46 -9.11
N VAL A 347 -4.46 -19.10 -10.38
CA VAL A 347 -5.12 -19.92 -11.41
C VAL A 347 -4.15 -20.87 -12.13
N GLY A 348 -2.94 -21.10 -11.57
CA GLY A 348 -1.90 -21.97 -12.13
C GLY A 348 -0.83 -21.22 -12.92
N GLY A 349 0.28 -21.91 -13.24
CA GLY A 349 1.40 -21.31 -13.98
C GLY A 349 2.13 -20.21 -13.21
N GLU A 350 2.17 -20.28 -11.89
CA GLU A 350 2.77 -19.28 -10.99
C GLU A 350 2.09 -17.89 -11.05
N THR A 351 0.83 -17.86 -11.48
CA THR A 351 0.03 -16.63 -11.53
C THR A 351 -0.73 -16.42 -10.23
N GLY A 352 -1.06 -15.18 -9.94
CA GLY A 352 -1.84 -14.81 -8.76
C GLY A 352 -3.34 -15.09 -8.87
N PRO A 353 -4.10 -14.92 -7.78
CA PRO A 353 -5.56 -14.91 -7.80
C PRO A 353 -6.10 -13.77 -8.67
N LEU A 354 -7.31 -13.89 -9.20
CA LEU A 354 -7.88 -12.90 -10.12
C LEU A 354 -7.95 -11.49 -9.56
N GLY A 355 -8.34 -11.32 -8.30
CA GLY A 355 -8.35 -10.01 -7.65
C GLY A 355 -6.97 -9.37 -7.55
N TRP A 356 -5.90 -10.16 -7.37
CA TRP A 356 -4.51 -9.71 -7.34
C TRP A 356 -3.98 -9.40 -8.75
N GLN A 357 -4.30 -10.24 -9.73
CA GLN A 357 -3.93 -9.98 -11.14
C GLN A 357 -4.58 -8.71 -11.70
N LEU A 358 -5.69 -8.24 -11.10
CA LEU A 358 -6.37 -7.00 -11.48
C LEU A 358 -5.46 -5.77 -11.33
N VAL A 359 -4.40 -5.84 -10.51
CA VAL A 359 -3.46 -4.72 -10.28
C VAL A 359 -2.94 -4.13 -11.59
N LEU A 360 -2.60 -4.96 -12.58
CA LEU A 360 -2.00 -4.48 -13.81
C LEU A 360 -2.98 -3.62 -14.64
N PRO A 361 -4.16 -4.10 -15.09
CA PRO A 361 -5.09 -3.26 -15.83
C PRO A 361 -5.63 -2.09 -14.97
N TYR A 362 -5.85 -2.30 -13.68
CA TYR A 362 -6.42 -1.30 -12.79
C TYR A 362 -5.50 -0.10 -12.55
N LEU A 363 -4.21 -0.34 -12.25
CA LEU A 363 -3.23 0.75 -12.08
C LEU A 363 -3.00 1.51 -13.38
N ILE A 364 -2.98 0.84 -14.54
CA ILE A 364 -2.86 1.48 -15.85
C ILE A 364 -4.05 2.44 -16.06
N ALA A 365 -5.27 1.99 -15.77
CA ALA A 365 -6.47 2.81 -15.90
C ALA A 365 -6.46 4.01 -14.93
N ILE A 366 -6.12 3.79 -13.66
CA ILE A 366 -6.02 4.88 -12.66
C ILE A 366 -4.91 5.86 -13.07
N HIS A 367 -3.75 5.37 -13.49
CA HIS A 367 -2.66 6.23 -13.93
C HIS A 367 -3.07 7.10 -15.12
N TYR A 368 -3.75 6.54 -16.12
CA TYR A 368 -4.26 7.30 -17.25
C TYR A 368 -5.30 8.34 -16.84
N ARG A 369 -6.26 7.97 -16.00
CA ARG A 369 -7.29 8.86 -15.47
C ARG A 369 -6.70 10.08 -14.76
N HIS A 370 -5.71 9.89 -13.90
CA HIS A 370 -5.15 10.95 -13.06
C HIS A 370 -3.97 11.69 -13.68
N TYR A 371 -3.16 11.02 -14.53
CA TYR A 371 -1.90 11.56 -15.06
C TYR A 371 -1.85 11.65 -16.60
N GLY A 372 -2.79 11.05 -17.32
CA GLY A 372 -2.98 11.23 -18.76
C GLY A 372 -1.86 10.64 -19.64
N ASN A 373 -1.07 9.69 -19.12
CA ASN A 373 0.05 9.12 -19.86
C ASN A 373 -0.41 8.10 -20.92
N VAL A 374 -0.75 8.58 -22.11
CA VAL A 374 -1.20 7.75 -23.23
C VAL A 374 -0.11 6.79 -23.74
N ASN A 375 1.16 7.16 -23.61
CA ASN A 375 2.26 6.28 -24.04
C ASN A 375 2.33 5.03 -23.13
N LEU A 376 2.23 5.22 -21.81
CA LEU A 376 2.18 4.09 -20.88
C LEU A 376 0.99 3.19 -21.18
N LEU A 377 -0.18 3.78 -21.49
CA LEU A 377 -1.40 3.04 -21.85
C LEU A 377 -1.15 2.17 -23.09
N ALA A 378 -0.56 2.75 -24.16
CA ALA A 378 -0.28 2.06 -25.40
C ALA A 378 0.82 0.98 -25.26
N GLU A 379 1.90 1.28 -24.54
CA GLU A 379 3.00 0.35 -24.27
C GLU A 379 2.56 -0.86 -23.43
N SER A 380 1.57 -0.67 -22.55
CA SER A 380 1.07 -1.74 -21.68
C SER A 380 0.05 -2.66 -22.36
N LEU A 381 -0.63 -2.22 -23.42
CA LEU A 381 -1.70 -2.99 -24.06
C LEU A 381 -1.30 -4.41 -24.50
N PRO A 382 -0.12 -4.67 -25.12
CA PRO A 382 0.28 -6.02 -25.50
C PRO A 382 0.39 -6.99 -24.32
N PHE A 383 0.74 -6.49 -23.13
CA PHE A 383 0.84 -7.30 -21.91
C PHE A 383 -0.52 -7.62 -21.33
N LEU A 384 -1.44 -6.65 -21.38
CA LEU A 384 -2.86 -6.88 -21.01
C LEU A 384 -3.53 -7.90 -21.94
N GLU A 385 -3.24 -7.87 -23.24
CA GLU A 385 -3.73 -8.85 -24.19
C GLU A 385 -3.20 -10.26 -23.87
N LYS A 386 -1.92 -10.39 -23.50
CA LYS A 386 -1.34 -11.66 -23.03
C LYS A 386 -2.00 -12.15 -21.76
N GLN A 387 -2.28 -11.24 -20.80
CA GLN A 387 -2.99 -11.58 -19.57
C GLN A 387 -4.40 -12.14 -19.87
N ILE A 388 -5.17 -11.47 -20.70
CA ILE A 388 -6.51 -11.96 -21.08
C ILE A 388 -6.42 -13.31 -21.78
N LEU A 389 -5.47 -13.49 -22.69
CA LEU A 389 -5.26 -14.79 -23.35
C LEU A 389 -4.91 -15.88 -22.34
N SER A 390 -4.09 -15.57 -21.34
CA SER A 390 -3.78 -16.51 -20.25
C SER A 390 -5.01 -16.89 -19.42
N LEU A 391 -5.92 -15.96 -19.17
CA LEU A 391 -7.17 -16.22 -18.48
C LEU A 391 -8.13 -17.04 -19.37
N GLU A 392 -8.22 -16.72 -20.67
CA GLU A 392 -9.00 -17.48 -21.65
C GLU A 392 -8.59 -18.95 -21.74
N MET A 393 -7.30 -19.25 -21.67
CA MET A 393 -6.78 -20.63 -21.65
C MET A 393 -7.12 -21.41 -20.39
N ARG A 394 -7.60 -20.73 -19.34
CA ARG A 394 -7.96 -21.29 -18.03
C ARG A 394 -9.42 -21.13 -17.69
N ASP A 395 -10.21 -20.47 -18.57
CA ASP A 395 -11.63 -20.40 -18.34
C ASP A 395 -12.26 -21.78 -18.63
N PHE A 396 -13.07 -22.20 -17.69
CA PHE A 396 -13.87 -23.41 -17.83
C PHE A 396 -15.33 -22.97 -18.03
N ASP A 397 -15.89 -23.32 -19.18
CA ASP A 397 -17.27 -22.95 -19.54
C ASP A 397 -17.48 -21.41 -19.50
N ASP A 398 -16.54 -20.66 -20.07
CA ASP A 398 -16.47 -19.20 -20.12
C ASP A 398 -16.26 -18.49 -18.78
N LEU A 399 -15.88 -19.19 -17.71
CA LEU A 399 -15.60 -18.57 -16.41
C LEU A 399 -14.27 -19.02 -15.81
N VAL A 400 -13.57 -18.09 -15.19
CA VAL A 400 -12.47 -18.36 -14.26
C VAL A 400 -12.99 -18.18 -12.84
N THR A 401 -13.04 -19.25 -12.07
CA THR A 401 -13.67 -19.27 -10.73
C THR A 401 -12.71 -19.55 -9.58
N CYS A 402 -11.41 -19.59 -9.84
CA CYS A 402 -10.39 -19.85 -8.84
C CYS A 402 -9.74 -18.56 -8.37
N CYS A 403 -9.97 -18.16 -7.14
CA CYS A 403 -9.24 -17.06 -6.47
C CYS A 403 -9.41 -17.12 -4.94
N LEU A 404 -8.82 -16.14 -4.24
CA LEU A 404 -8.99 -15.95 -2.79
C LEU A 404 -10.30 -15.22 -2.42
N GLY A 405 -11.05 -14.72 -3.40
CA GLY A 405 -12.28 -13.97 -3.19
C GLY A 405 -12.06 -12.58 -2.63
N ASP A 406 -13.01 -12.09 -1.84
CA ASP A 406 -12.94 -10.81 -1.14
C ASP A 406 -12.15 -10.97 0.16
N TRP A 407 -10.83 -10.85 0.06
CA TRP A 407 -9.87 -11.10 1.14
C TRP A 407 -10.09 -10.22 2.36
N GLY A 408 -9.83 -10.76 3.55
CA GLY A 408 -9.95 -10.02 4.80
C GLY A 408 -11.40 -9.75 5.21
N SER A 409 -12.39 -10.37 4.57
CA SER A 409 -13.79 -10.31 5.00
C SER A 409 -13.91 -10.78 6.45
N ARG A 410 -14.77 -10.12 7.24
CA ARG A 410 -15.00 -10.47 8.64
C ARG A 410 -15.67 -11.83 8.85
N VAL A 411 -16.24 -12.38 7.80
CA VAL A 411 -16.81 -13.74 7.78
C VAL A 411 -15.85 -14.77 7.18
N HIS A 412 -14.63 -14.34 6.82
CA HIS A 412 -13.61 -15.20 6.27
C HIS A 412 -13.08 -16.18 7.32
N ASP A 413 -13.12 -17.49 7.04
CA ASP A 413 -12.45 -18.49 7.88
C ASP A 413 -10.97 -18.59 7.48
N MET A 414 -10.11 -17.98 8.27
CA MET A 414 -8.65 -17.99 8.02
C MET A 414 -8.04 -19.39 8.08
N ARG A 415 -8.68 -20.37 8.76
CA ARG A 415 -8.22 -21.78 8.77
C ARG A 415 -8.50 -22.47 7.46
N ASN A 416 -9.48 -21.98 6.70
CA ASN A 416 -9.86 -22.49 5.39
C ASN A 416 -10.02 -21.33 4.38
N TYR A 417 -8.96 -20.53 4.25
CA TYR A 417 -9.00 -19.28 3.48
C TYR A 417 -9.42 -19.45 2.02
N LYS A 418 -9.19 -20.62 1.41
CA LYS A 418 -9.60 -20.89 0.03
C LYS A 418 -11.12 -20.99 -0.15
N ASN A 419 -11.83 -21.48 0.87
CA ASN A 419 -13.26 -21.70 0.83
C ASN A 419 -14.06 -20.79 1.79
N GLY A 420 -13.37 -20.03 2.63
CA GLY A 420 -13.98 -19.19 3.65
C GLY A 420 -14.40 -17.79 3.19
N SER A 421 -13.97 -17.35 1.99
CA SER A 421 -14.38 -16.06 1.44
C SER A 421 -15.84 -16.08 0.97
N PRO A 422 -16.64 -15.05 1.30
CA PRO A 422 -18.02 -14.97 0.81
C PRO A 422 -18.08 -15.02 -0.71
N ALA A 423 -19.02 -15.79 -1.25
CA ALA A 423 -19.32 -15.85 -2.67
C ALA A 423 -18.10 -16.06 -3.58
N LEU A 424 -17.13 -16.91 -3.18
CA LEU A 424 -15.83 -17.07 -3.81
C LEU A 424 -15.88 -17.18 -5.35
N HIS A 425 -16.72 -18.05 -5.88
CA HIS A 425 -16.82 -18.27 -7.33
C HIS A 425 -17.48 -17.09 -8.06
N PHE A 426 -18.47 -16.47 -7.44
CA PHE A 426 -19.13 -15.28 -7.96
C PHE A 426 -18.18 -14.09 -8.02
N THR A 427 -17.43 -13.80 -6.94
CA THR A 427 -16.45 -12.72 -6.91
C THR A 427 -15.32 -12.94 -7.92
N SER A 428 -14.89 -14.20 -8.10
CA SER A 428 -13.92 -14.57 -9.15
C SER A 428 -14.42 -14.23 -10.55
N ALA A 429 -15.66 -14.63 -10.85
CA ALA A 429 -16.28 -14.33 -12.15
C ALA A 429 -16.43 -12.82 -12.37
N CYS A 430 -16.78 -12.06 -11.31
CA CYS A 430 -16.84 -10.61 -11.36
C CYS A 430 -15.45 -9.97 -11.61
N PHE A 431 -14.38 -10.48 -11.01
CA PHE A 431 -13.02 -10.01 -11.30
C PHE A 431 -12.63 -10.30 -12.76
N TYR A 432 -12.96 -11.46 -13.31
CA TYR A 432 -12.70 -11.76 -14.71
C TYR A 432 -13.48 -10.81 -15.64
N TYR A 433 -14.75 -10.58 -15.35
CA TYR A 433 -15.57 -9.59 -16.03
C TYR A 433 -14.94 -8.19 -16.00
N TYR A 434 -14.42 -7.79 -14.84
CA TYR A 434 -13.79 -6.48 -14.66
C TYR A 434 -12.49 -6.30 -15.46
N HIS A 435 -11.64 -7.34 -15.55
CA HIS A 435 -10.49 -7.32 -16.46
C HIS A 435 -10.89 -6.99 -17.89
N LEU A 436 -11.96 -7.62 -18.38
CA LEU A 436 -12.46 -7.40 -19.73
C LEU A 436 -13.04 -6.00 -19.93
N LEU A 437 -13.73 -5.45 -18.94
CA LEU A 437 -14.25 -4.08 -19.01
C LEU A 437 -13.11 -3.06 -19.08
N ILE A 438 -12.07 -3.21 -18.24
CA ILE A 438 -10.95 -2.28 -18.22
C ILE A 438 -10.18 -2.36 -19.54
N ILE A 439 -9.85 -3.55 -20.06
CA ILE A 439 -9.11 -3.64 -21.34
C ILE A 439 -9.95 -3.12 -22.51
N ALA A 440 -11.26 -3.35 -22.50
CA ALA A 440 -12.15 -2.77 -23.51
C ALA A 440 -12.09 -1.24 -23.48
N LYS A 441 -12.20 -0.63 -22.29
CA LYS A 441 -12.08 0.83 -22.13
C LYS A 441 -10.71 1.35 -22.61
N ILE A 442 -9.62 0.67 -22.27
CA ILE A 442 -8.27 1.04 -22.73
C ILE A 442 -8.18 0.98 -24.27
N CYS A 443 -8.77 -0.03 -24.91
CA CYS A 443 -8.81 -0.11 -26.36
C CYS A 443 -9.64 1.00 -27.00
N ASP A 444 -10.74 1.41 -26.38
CA ASP A 444 -11.57 2.55 -26.81
C ASP A 444 -10.79 3.87 -26.69
N ASP A 445 -10.13 4.11 -25.53
CA ASP A 445 -9.31 5.30 -25.29
C ASP A 445 -8.13 5.42 -26.28
N LEU A 446 -7.59 4.30 -26.75
CA LEU A 446 -6.55 4.25 -27.77
C LEU A 446 -7.08 4.26 -29.21
N GLY A 447 -8.41 4.28 -29.42
CA GLY A 447 -9.05 4.27 -30.74
C GLY A 447 -9.05 2.91 -31.46
N PHE A 448 -8.73 1.81 -30.77
CA PHE A 448 -8.71 0.45 -31.35
C PHE A 448 -10.11 -0.19 -31.34
N LYS A 449 -10.96 0.27 -32.23
CA LYS A 449 -12.41 -0.10 -32.28
C LYS A 449 -12.66 -1.61 -32.41
N GLU A 450 -11.88 -2.31 -33.21
CA GLU A 450 -12.03 -3.77 -33.38
C GLU A 450 -11.71 -4.53 -32.08
N LYS A 451 -10.63 -4.11 -31.39
CA LYS A 451 -10.26 -4.68 -30.09
C LYS A 451 -11.30 -4.36 -29.03
N TRP A 452 -11.80 -3.14 -29.01
CA TRP A 452 -12.90 -2.75 -28.14
C TRP A 452 -14.11 -3.66 -28.32
N LEU A 453 -14.58 -3.84 -29.59
CA LEU A 453 -15.72 -4.75 -29.90
C LEU A 453 -15.46 -6.18 -29.45
N LYS A 454 -14.23 -6.68 -29.62
CA LYS A 454 -13.83 -8.01 -29.17
C LYS A 454 -13.99 -8.17 -27.67
N TYR A 455 -13.40 -7.24 -26.88
CA TYR A 455 -13.36 -7.38 -25.43
C TYR A 455 -14.69 -7.04 -24.76
N ILE A 456 -15.41 -6.04 -25.24
CA ILE A 456 -16.76 -5.75 -24.73
C ILE A 456 -17.75 -6.86 -25.07
N GLY A 457 -17.63 -7.45 -26.26
CA GLY A 457 -18.45 -8.61 -26.65
C GLY A 457 -18.19 -9.84 -25.76
N LYS A 458 -16.92 -10.07 -25.38
CA LYS A 458 -16.59 -11.13 -24.42
C LYS A 458 -17.11 -10.78 -23.01
N ALA A 459 -16.93 -9.56 -22.56
CA ALA A 459 -17.44 -9.10 -21.27
C ALA A 459 -18.95 -9.33 -21.15
N ASN A 460 -19.71 -9.03 -22.21
CA ASN A 460 -21.16 -9.28 -22.23
C ASN A 460 -21.51 -10.77 -22.08
N LYS A 461 -20.78 -11.68 -22.75
CA LYS A 461 -20.97 -13.14 -22.58
C LYS A 461 -20.69 -13.58 -21.14
N ILE A 462 -19.60 -13.08 -20.54
CA ILE A 462 -19.28 -13.39 -19.14
C ILE A 462 -20.38 -12.85 -18.23
N ARG A 463 -20.88 -11.63 -18.47
CA ARG A 463 -22.01 -11.07 -17.71
C ARG A 463 -23.26 -11.96 -17.78
N GLU A 464 -23.65 -12.39 -18.97
CA GLU A 464 -24.77 -13.32 -19.15
C GLU A 464 -24.56 -14.64 -18.39
N LYS A 465 -23.34 -15.16 -18.41
CA LYS A 465 -22.99 -16.38 -17.68
C LYS A 465 -23.04 -16.17 -16.15
N ILE A 466 -22.55 -15.06 -15.65
CA ILE A 466 -22.67 -14.67 -14.23
C ILE A 466 -24.15 -14.63 -13.82
N LEU A 467 -24.98 -13.95 -14.61
CA LEU A 467 -26.41 -13.86 -14.34
C LEU A 467 -27.08 -15.24 -14.32
N SER A 468 -26.74 -16.12 -15.26
CA SER A 468 -27.34 -17.45 -15.34
C SER A 468 -26.98 -18.38 -14.20
N LEU A 469 -25.75 -18.22 -13.60
CA LEU A 469 -25.24 -19.12 -12.57
C LEU A 469 -25.44 -18.61 -11.15
N TYR A 470 -25.37 -17.30 -10.96
CA TYR A 470 -25.28 -16.73 -9.62
C TYR A 470 -26.46 -15.85 -9.22
N LYS A 471 -27.34 -15.46 -10.15
CA LYS A 471 -28.54 -14.72 -9.81
C LYS A 471 -29.60 -15.67 -9.29
N ASN A 472 -30.11 -15.39 -8.09
CA ASN A 472 -31.17 -16.16 -7.45
C ASN A 472 -32.56 -15.75 -8.00
N THR A 473 -33.55 -16.57 -7.75
CA THR A 473 -34.96 -16.33 -8.19
C THR A 473 -35.60 -15.08 -7.57
N ASP A 474 -35.08 -14.64 -6.42
CA ASP A 474 -35.51 -13.42 -5.71
C ASP A 474 -34.77 -12.16 -6.16
N GLY A 475 -33.90 -12.27 -7.17
CA GLY A 475 -33.08 -11.15 -7.68
C GLY A 475 -31.79 -10.90 -6.91
N SER A 476 -31.55 -11.57 -5.78
CA SER A 476 -30.28 -11.54 -5.06
C SER A 476 -29.20 -12.36 -5.78
N PHE A 477 -27.96 -12.33 -5.26
CA PHE A 477 -26.83 -13.04 -5.88
C PHE A 477 -26.15 -14.01 -4.91
N ALA A 478 -25.66 -15.12 -5.46
CA ALA A 478 -24.80 -16.10 -4.79
C ALA A 478 -25.30 -16.47 -3.39
N ASP A 479 -24.51 -16.22 -2.34
CA ASP A 479 -24.80 -16.55 -0.94
C ASP A 479 -25.58 -15.45 -0.17
N ARG A 480 -26.01 -14.38 -0.84
CA ARG A 480 -26.72 -13.22 -0.25
C ARG A 480 -25.92 -12.48 0.84
N SER A 481 -24.60 -12.64 0.87
CA SER A 481 -23.72 -11.86 1.75
C SER A 481 -23.67 -10.39 1.35
N GLN A 482 -23.19 -9.52 2.24
CA GLN A 482 -22.91 -8.13 1.89
C GLN A 482 -21.99 -8.04 0.66
N THR A 483 -20.93 -8.88 0.58
CA THR A 483 -20.04 -8.98 -0.59
C THR A 483 -20.80 -9.26 -1.87
N SER A 484 -21.77 -10.20 -1.86
CA SER A 484 -22.57 -10.53 -3.04
C SER A 484 -23.38 -9.34 -3.54
N PHE A 485 -24.06 -8.61 -2.64
CA PHE A 485 -24.81 -7.40 -3.00
C PHE A 485 -23.87 -6.29 -3.52
N VAL A 486 -22.77 -6.04 -2.84
CA VAL A 486 -21.81 -5.01 -3.24
C VAL A 486 -21.26 -5.30 -4.64
N PHE A 487 -20.83 -6.52 -4.93
CA PHE A 487 -20.32 -6.87 -6.25
C PHE A 487 -21.42 -6.79 -7.31
N ALA A 488 -22.63 -7.26 -7.02
CA ALA A 488 -23.73 -7.20 -7.98
C ALA A 488 -24.11 -5.76 -8.36
N ILE A 489 -24.16 -4.86 -7.39
CA ILE A 489 -24.47 -3.43 -7.61
C ILE A 489 -23.30 -2.74 -8.32
N TYR A 490 -22.06 -2.97 -7.89
CA TYR A 490 -20.88 -2.32 -8.46
C TYR A 490 -20.69 -2.66 -9.94
N PHE A 491 -20.95 -3.90 -10.33
CA PHE A 491 -20.81 -4.41 -11.70
C PHE A 491 -22.09 -4.32 -12.54
N ASP A 492 -23.11 -3.59 -12.06
CA ASP A 492 -24.37 -3.38 -12.77
C ASP A 492 -25.04 -4.70 -13.22
N LEU A 493 -25.09 -5.68 -12.30
CA LEU A 493 -25.70 -6.99 -12.54
C LEU A 493 -27.17 -7.05 -12.13
N CYS A 494 -27.63 -6.09 -11.30
CA CYS A 494 -28.98 -6.06 -10.75
C CYS A 494 -30.00 -5.56 -11.78
N ASP A 495 -31.20 -6.13 -11.80
CA ASP A 495 -32.33 -5.61 -12.62
C ASP A 495 -32.90 -4.33 -11.99
N ASP A 496 -32.94 -4.32 -10.64
CA ASP A 496 -33.37 -3.20 -9.82
C ASP A 496 -32.29 -2.87 -8.79
N ILE A 497 -31.51 -1.83 -9.08
CA ILE A 497 -30.42 -1.37 -8.22
C ILE A 497 -30.96 -0.84 -6.90
N GLU A 498 -32.09 -0.11 -6.91
CA GLU A 498 -32.67 0.48 -5.70
C GLU A 498 -33.12 -0.62 -4.72
N SER A 499 -33.80 -1.64 -5.21
CA SER A 499 -34.19 -2.81 -4.41
C SER A 499 -32.98 -3.53 -3.83
N SER A 500 -31.95 -3.78 -4.64
CA SER A 500 -30.70 -4.45 -4.21
C SER A 500 -29.93 -3.62 -3.18
N LEU A 501 -29.89 -2.31 -3.35
CA LEU A 501 -29.26 -1.37 -2.44
C LEU A 501 -29.99 -1.32 -1.09
N ASN A 502 -31.32 -1.28 -1.09
CA ASN A 502 -32.12 -1.33 0.13
C ASN A 502 -31.89 -2.65 0.88
N ALA A 503 -31.85 -3.79 0.18
CA ALA A 503 -31.54 -5.08 0.78
C ALA A 503 -30.14 -5.11 1.41
N LEU A 504 -29.12 -4.52 0.77
CA LEU A 504 -27.79 -4.37 1.32
C LEU A 504 -27.78 -3.50 2.59
N ILE A 505 -28.48 -2.36 2.56
CA ILE A 505 -28.59 -1.43 3.69
C ILE A 505 -29.27 -2.14 4.88
N ASP A 506 -30.35 -2.87 4.64
CA ASP A 506 -31.06 -3.62 5.67
C ASP A 506 -30.17 -4.72 6.28
N LEU A 507 -29.38 -5.41 5.46
CA LEU A 507 -28.43 -6.41 5.92
C LEU A 507 -27.34 -5.76 6.81
N ILE A 508 -26.77 -4.62 6.40
CA ILE A 508 -25.78 -3.89 7.19
C ILE A 508 -26.37 -3.42 8.53
N LYS A 509 -27.58 -2.88 8.52
CA LYS A 509 -28.29 -2.48 9.74
C LYS A 509 -28.57 -3.66 10.68
N LYS A 510 -28.97 -4.80 10.14
CA LYS A 510 -29.15 -6.05 10.88
C LYS A 510 -27.85 -6.51 11.55
N GLU A 511 -26.71 -6.25 10.93
CA GLU A 511 -25.37 -6.53 11.45
C GLU A 511 -24.81 -5.33 12.23
N GLN A 512 -25.67 -4.49 12.83
CA GLN A 512 -25.31 -3.37 13.71
C GLN A 512 -24.42 -2.33 13.03
N ASN A 513 -24.70 -2.01 11.78
CA ASN A 513 -23.94 -1.07 10.93
C ASN A 513 -22.49 -1.50 10.67
N VAL A 514 -22.21 -2.81 10.72
CA VAL A 514 -20.90 -3.36 10.41
C VAL A 514 -20.83 -3.75 8.94
N ILE A 515 -19.85 -3.23 8.21
CA ILE A 515 -19.51 -3.71 6.87
C ILE A 515 -18.62 -4.94 7.01
N THR A 516 -19.11 -6.09 6.55
CA THR A 516 -18.44 -7.38 6.69
C THR A 516 -17.61 -7.77 5.46
N CYS A 517 -17.65 -6.97 4.41
CA CYS A 517 -16.86 -7.16 3.20
C CYS A 517 -15.35 -7.14 3.47
N GLY A 518 -14.60 -7.78 2.59
CA GLY A 518 -13.15 -7.72 2.55
C GLY A 518 -12.63 -6.44 1.87
N ILE A 519 -11.35 -6.46 1.49
CA ILE A 519 -10.64 -5.28 0.98
C ILE A 519 -11.24 -4.71 -0.31
N PHE A 520 -11.67 -5.60 -1.22
CA PHE A 520 -12.30 -5.19 -2.48
C PHE A 520 -13.74 -4.72 -2.26
N GLY A 521 -14.53 -5.52 -1.53
CA GLY A 521 -15.92 -5.20 -1.26
C GLY A 521 -16.08 -3.92 -0.47
N GLN A 522 -15.21 -3.62 0.50
CA GLN A 522 -15.24 -2.33 1.20
C GLN A 522 -14.92 -1.17 0.26
N SER A 523 -13.90 -1.30 -0.60
CA SER A 523 -13.56 -0.27 -1.56
C SER A 523 -14.74 0.04 -2.51
N PHE A 524 -15.42 -1.00 -3.01
CA PHE A 524 -16.59 -0.85 -3.87
C PHE A 524 -17.81 -0.30 -3.11
N ALA A 525 -18.02 -0.70 -1.86
CA ALA A 525 -19.12 -0.20 -1.03
C ALA A 525 -19.03 1.31 -0.80
N TYR A 526 -17.84 1.85 -0.55
CA TYR A 526 -17.64 3.30 -0.39
C TYR A 526 -18.07 4.07 -1.65
N GLU A 527 -17.80 3.53 -2.85
CA GLU A 527 -18.23 4.14 -4.10
C GLU A 527 -19.73 4.03 -4.33
N ILE A 528 -20.32 2.86 -4.07
CA ILE A 528 -21.76 2.62 -4.20
C ILE A 528 -22.52 3.58 -3.28
N PHE A 529 -22.20 3.60 -2.01
CA PHE A 529 -22.92 4.45 -1.05
C PHE A 529 -22.73 5.93 -1.33
N HIS A 530 -21.57 6.35 -1.81
CA HIS A 530 -21.37 7.73 -2.26
C HIS A 530 -22.22 8.04 -3.51
N ARG A 531 -22.20 7.17 -4.53
CA ARG A 531 -22.93 7.32 -5.78
C ARG A 531 -24.45 7.46 -5.56
N TYR A 532 -25.00 6.67 -4.64
CA TYR A 532 -26.43 6.63 -4.34
C TYR A 532 -26.84 7.46 -3.10
N GLY A 533 -25.94 8.26 -2.53
CA GLY A 533 -26.24 9.24 -1.49
C GLY A 533 -26.35 8.72 -0.05
N HIS A 534 -25.91 7.49 0.20
CA HIS A 534 -25.97 6.86 1.54
C HIS A 534 -24.70 7.09 2.39
N ASN A 535 -24.16 8.31 2.36
CA ASN A 535 -22.91 8.65 3.02
C ASN A 535 -22.96 8.62 4.55
N GLU A 536 -24.15 8.82 5.16
CA GLU A 536 -24.31 8.66 6.61
C GLU A 536 -24.01 7.23 7.07
N LEU A 537 -24.38 6.21 6.27
CA LEU A 537 -24.08 4.82 6.61
C LEU A 537 -22.56 4.55 6.68
N ILE A 538 -21.79 5.19 5.82
CA ILE A 538 -20.32 5.08 5.88
C ILE A 538 -19.76 5.78 7.14
N LEU A 539 -20.30 6.95 7.51
CA LEU A 539 -19.91 7.60 8.76
C LEU A 539 -20.23 6.74 9.99
N GLU A 540 -21.40 6.08 10.00
CA GLU A 540 -21.77 5.14 11.06
C GLU A 540 -20.82 3.95 11.11
N TRP A 541 -20.50 3.35 9.97
CA TRP A 541 -19.53 2.26 9.85
C TRP A 541 -18.14 2.66 10.38
N LEU A 542 -17.64 3.82 9.98
CA LEU A 542 -16.34 4.30 10.46
C LEU A 542 -16.31 4.51 11.99
N ARG A 543 -17.46 4.82 12.61
CA ARG A 543 -17.60 5.12 14.04
C ARG A 543 -18.04 3.94 14.90
N VAL A 544 -18.48 2.81 14.30
CA VAL A 544 -18.98 1.67 15.08
C VAL A 544 -17.85 0.99 15.88
N GLU A 545 -18.15 0.58 17.12
CA GLU A 545 -17.15 -0.02 18.01
C GLU A 545 -16.49 -1.29 17.43
N ALA A 546 -17.27 -2.11 16.75
CA ALA A 546 -16.78 -3.33 16.11
C ALA A 546 -16.00 -3.06 14.81
N GLY A 547 -15.96 -1.83 14.30
CA GLY A 547 -15.27 -1.42 13.09
C GLY A 547 -13.88 -0.81 13.34
N PHE A 548 -13.64 0.35 12.73
CA PHE A 548 -12.34 1.04 12.82
C PHE A 548 -11.96 1.49 14.23
N LYS A 549 -12.93 1.76 15.13
CA LYS A 549 -12.61 2.03 16.53
C LYS A 549 -11.90 0.86 17.20
N LYS A 550 -12.24 -0.39 16.84
CA LYS A 550 -11.56 -1.57 17.34
C LYS A 550 -10.09 -1.62 16.86
N MET A 551 -9.84 -1.27 15.59
CA MET A 551 -8.48 -1.17 15.07
C MET A 551 -7.64 -0.08 15.75
N LEU A 552 -8.30 1.01 16.20
CA LEU A 552 -7.64 2.18 16.81
C LEU A 552 -7.64 2.16 18.35
N LYS A 553 -7.90 1.02 18.98
CA LYS A 553 -7.74 0.88 20.43
C LYS A 553 -6.29 1.13 20.86
N ASN A 554 -6.09 1.53 22.11
CA ASN A 554 -4.78 1.78 22.72
C ASN A 554 -3.97 2.86 21.97
N ASP A 555 -4.66 3.91 21.51
CA ASP A 555 -4.07 5.00 20.74
C ASP A 555 -3.26 4.55 19.54
N ALA A 556 -3.72 3.48 18.85
CA ALA A 556 -3.10 3.00 17.65
C ALA A 556 -2.92 4.13 16.63
N SER A 557 -1.72 4.22 16.08
CA SER A 557 -1.30 5.24 15.11
C SER A 557 -1.36 4.76 13.66
N THR A 558 -1.65 3.47 13.45
CA THR A 558 -1.70 2.76 12.17
C THR A 558 -2.91 1.83 12.12
N LEU A 559 -3.27 1.38 10.92
CA LEU A 559 -4.32 0.38 10.73
C LEU A 559 -3.76 -1.03 10.95
N LYS A 560 -4.59 -1.88 11.54
CA LYS A 560 -4.31 -3.31 11.68
C LYS A 560 -4.69 -4.07 10.41
N GLU A 561 -4.08 -5.23 10.24
CA GLU A 561 -4.39 -6.16 9.15
C GLU A 561 -5.80 -6.74 9.25
N PHE A 562 -6.31 -6.97 10.46
CA PHE A 562 -7.62 -7.57 10.69
C PHE A 562 -8.44 -6.83 11.76
N PHE A 563 -9.77 -6.93 11.65
CA PHE A 563 -10.70 -6.42 12.67
C PHE A 563 -10.86 -7.35 13.88
N GLY A 564 -10.31 -8.57 13.84
CA GLY A 564 -10.42 -9.58 14.90
C GLY A 564 -9.34 -9.45 15.98
N ASP A 565 -9.65 -9.86 17.23
CA ASP A 565 -8.70 -9.80 18.36
C ASP A 565 -7.76 -11.04 18.39
N ASN A 566 -8.10 -12.13 17.71
CA ASN A 566 -7.42 -13.43 17.82
C ASN A 566 -6.56 -13.77 16.59
N LEU A 567 -6.25 -12.79 15.76
CA LEU A 567 -5.44 -13.00 14.57
C LEU A 567 -4.10 -12.28 14.77
N ASN A 568 -3.00 -13.02 14.68
CA ASN A 568 -1.64 -12.51 14.76
C ASN A 568 -1.27 -11.75 13.47
N GLY A 569 -2.06 -10.74 13.12
CA GLY A 569 -1.81 -9.87 12.00
C GLY A 569 -0.91 -8.70 12.37
N SER A 570 -0.38 -8.02 11.36
CA SER A 570 0.37 -6.78 11.56
C SER A 570 -0.52 -5.67 12.12
N ASN A 571 0.03 -4.85 13.01
CA ASN A 571 -0.59 -3.61 13.46
C ASN A 571 -0.30 -2.43 12.52
N ASN A 572 0.33 -2.68 11.36
CA ASN A 572 0.75 -1.68 10.39
C ASN A 572 0.49 -2.16 8.96
N HIS A 573 -0.79 -2.27 8.55
CA HIS A 573 -1.20 -2.82 7.27
C HIS A 573 -2.23 -1.92 6.56
N ALA A 574 -1.94 -1.52 5.31
CA ALA A 574 -2.70 -0.47 4.62
C ALA A 574 -3.97 -0.97 3.89
N MET A 575 -4.22 -2.28 3.78
CA MET A 575 -5.25 -2.84 2.90
C MET A 575 -6.69 -2.31 3.14
N PHE A 576 -7.02 -1.89 4.37
CA PHE A 576 -8.31 -1.31 4.72
C PHE A 576 -8.35 0.23 4.66
N SER A 577 -7.33 0.90 4.12
CA SER A 577 -7.26 2.37 4.05
C SER A 577 -8.09 3.00 2.91
N SER A 578 -8.84 2.21 2.14
CA SER A 578 -9.63 2.67 0.99
C SER A 578 -10.70 3.72 1.35
N TYR A 579 -11.22 3.75 2.58
CA TYR A 579 -12.15 4.78 3.05
C TYR A 579 -11.60 6.20 2.90
N SER A 580 -10.28 6.37 2.86
CA SER A 580 -9.70 7.71 2.72
C SER A 580 -9.97 8.36 1.36
N SER A 581 -10.24 7.59 0.28
CA SER A 581 -10.75 8.16 -0.97
C SER A 581 -12.16 8.73 -0.81
N TRP A 582 -13.01 8.03 -0.05
CA TRP A 582 -14.37 8.50 0.24
C TRP A 582 -14.38 9.82 1.01
N LEU A 583 -13.42 10.08 1.90
CA LEU A 583 -13.29 11.38 2.57
C LEU A 583 -13.13 12.54 1.57
N PHE A 584 -12.33 12.34 0.51
CA PHE A 584 -12.17 13.32 -0.56
C PHE A 584 -13.42 13.43 -1.44
N GLN A 585 -13.95 12.28 -1.87
CA GLN A 585 -15.02 12.22 -2.86
C GLN A 585 -16.38 12.59 -2.28
N ALA A 586 -16.69 12.13 -1.07
CA ALA A 586 -17.97 12.37 -0.44
C ALA A 586 -17.97 13.61 0.46
N LEU A 587 -17.26 13.60 1.58
CA LEU A 587 -17.28 14.74 2.51
C LEU A 587 -16.61 15.98 1.90
N GLY A 588 -15.46 15.79 1.24
CA GLY A 588 -14.74 16.82 0.51
C GLY A 588 -15.39 17.20 -0.82
N GLY A 589 -16.15 16.27 -1.40
CA GLY A 589 -16.88 16.48 -2.65
C GLY A 589 -16.02 16.53 -3.90
N ILE A 590 -14.72 16.17 -3.88
CA ILE A 590 -13.83 16.27 -5.03
C ILE A 590 -13.65 14.88 -5.67
N THR A 591 -14.16 14.68 -6.88
CA THR A 591 -14.04 13.45 -7.64
C THR A 591 -13.43 13.70 -9.02
N VAL A 592 -12.34 12.98 -9.34
CA VAL A 592 -11.85 12.85 -10.72
C VAL A 592 -12.77 11.86 -11.42
N ALA A 593 -13.45 12.31 -12.48
CA ALA A 593 -14.48 11.50 -13.15
C ALA A 593 -13.88 10.24 -13.81
N GLU A 594 -14.73 9.24 -14.01
CA GLU A 594 -14.31 7.95 -14.62
C GLU A 594 -13.78 8.12 -16.06
N GLU A 595 -14.34 9.06 -16.81
CA GLU A 595 -13.96 9.39 -18.18
C GLU A 595 -12.79 10.38 -18.28
N ALA A 596 -12.24 10.85 -17.15
CA ALA A 596 -11.17 11.85 -17.16
C ALA A 596 -9.87 11.31 -17.77
N VAL A 597 -9.16 12.19 -18.46
CA VAL A 597 -7.80 11.97 -18.97
C VAL A 597 -6.86 12.98 -18.33
N GLY A 598 -5.98 12.53 -17.45
CA GLY A 598 -5.10 13.43 -16.70
C GLY A 598 -5.89 14.42 -15.86
N ALA A 599 -6.92 13.97 -15.17
CA ALA A 599 -7.77 14.76 -14.29
C ALA A 599 -8.42 15.98 -14.97
N ASP A 600 -8.76 15.87 -16.25
CA ASP A 600 -9.37 16.99 -17.03
C ASP A 600 -10.88 17.13 -16.82
N VAL A 601 -11.54 16.12 -16.24
CA VAL A 601 -12.97 16.13 -15.90
C VAL A 601 -13.14 15.94 -14.39
N ILE A 602 -13.76 16.93 -13.74
CA ILE A 602 -13.95 16.95 -12.29
C ILE A 602 -15.44 17.05 -11.95
N LEU A 603 -15.86 16.27 -10.97
CA LEU A 603 -17.17 16.41 -10.32
C LEU A 603 -16.96 16.95 -8.91
N ILE A 604 -17.63 18.05 -8.58
CA ILE A 604 -17.73 18.57 -7.22
C ILE A 604 -19.10 18.24 -6.68
N SER A 605 -19.17 17.41 -5.64
CA SER A 605 -20.42 16.90 -5.06
C SER A 605 -20.29 16.66 -3.55
N PRO A 606 -20.15 17.72 -2.73
CA PRO A 606 -19.97 17.54 -1.30
C PRO A 606 -21.23 16.99 -0.63
N SER A 607 -21.07 16.05 0.29
CA SER A 607 -22.12 15.50 1.13
C SER A 607 -22.21 16.28 2.44
N PHE A 608 -23.30 16.99 2.61
CA PHE A 608 -23.56 17.80 3.82
C PHE A 608 -24.25 16.95 4.89
N THR A 609 -23.47 16.06 5.51
CA THR A 609 -23.96 15.13 6.54
C THR A 609 -24.36 15.86 7.82
N ASP A 610 -25.31 15.31 8.58
CA ASP A 610 -25.88 15.99 9.76
C ASP A 610 -24.88 16.13 10.91
N THR A 611 -23.93 15.23 11.01
CA THR A 611 -22.97 15.14 12.13
C THR A 611 -21.66 15.92 11.89
N ILE A 612 -21.43 16.38 10.66
CA ILE A 612 -20.25 17.19 10.32
C ILE A 612 -20.66 18.65 10.12
N ASN A 613 -19.96 19.57 10.78
CA ASN A 613 -20.27 21.01 10.72
C ASN A 613 -19.43 21.77 9.71
N PHE A 614 -18.24 21.29 9.40
CA PHE A 614 -17.39 21.84 8.34
C PHE A 614 -16.46 20.81 7.78
N VAL A 615 -16.03 21.02 6.53
CA VAL A 615 -14.94 20.30 5.85
C VAL A 615 -14.07 21.30 5.10
N ASP A 616 -12.77 21.14 5.23
CA ASP A 616 -11.73 21.73 4.39
C ASP A 616 -11.04 20.62 3.62
N CYS A 617 -11.20 20.57 2.29
CA CYS A 617 -10.64 19.53 1.45
C CYS A 617 -9.96 20.14 0.23
N TRP A 618 -8.82 19.56 -0.16
CA TRP A 618 -8.14 19.94 -1.39
C TRP A 618 -7.46 18.74 -2.02
N HIS A 619 -7.35 18.79 -3.35
CA HIS A 619 -6.62 17.80 -4.14
C HIS A 619 -5.78 18.48 -5.22
N GLN A 620 -4.50 18.13 -5.30
CA GLN A 620 -3.57 18.63 -6.31
C GLN A 620 -3.55 17.64 -7.48
N THR A 621 -4.03 18.07 -8.62
CA THR A 621 -3.94 17.30 -9.87
C THR A 621 -2.82 17.84 -10.76
N ILE A 622 -2.53 17.16 -11.87
CA ILE A 622 -1.61 17.69 -12.89
C ILE A 622 -2.16 18.96 -13.57
N ARG A 623 -3.46 19.25 -13.43
CA ARG A 623 -4.14 20.45 -13.94
C ARG A 623 -4.12 21.60 -12.97
N GLY A 624 -3.78 21.36 -11.72
CA GLY A 624 -3.77 22.36 -10.67
C GLY A 624 -4.49 21.89 -9.42
N ARG A 625 -4.55 22.78 -8.44
CA ARG A 625 -5.18 22.52 -7.14
C ARG A 625 -6.68 22.80 -7.21
N ILE A 626 -7.45 21.84 -6.71
CA ILE A 626 -8.89 21.93 -6.51
C ILE A 626 -9.13 22.04 -5.01
N GLU A 627 -9.97 22.96 -4.58
CA GLU A 627 -10.39 23.12 -3.19
C GLU A 627 -11.91 23.08 -3.10
N CYS A 628 -12.42 22.38 -2.11
CA CYS A 628 -13.83 22.37 -1.75
C CYS A 628 -13.94 22.47 -0.23
N ARG A 629 -14.51 23.57 0.23
CA ARG A 629 -14.70 23.88 1.64
C ARG A 629 -16.15 24.18 1.89
N TRP A 630 -16.71 23.62 2.96
CA TRP A 630 -18.06 23.97 3.36
C TRP A 630 -18.18 24.08 4.87
N ARG A 631 -19.09 24.93 5.32
CA ARG A 631 -19.36 25.18 6.72
C ARG A 631 -20.83 25.43 6.98
N ARG A 632 -21.38 24.76 7.97
CA ARG A 632 -22.76 24.89 8.41
C ARG A 632 -22.91 26.06 9.38
N TYR A 633 -23.91 26.89 9.16
CA TYR A 633 -24.32 28.00 10.01
C TYR A 633 -25.80 27.86 10.33
N LYS A 634 -26.32 28.69 11.28
CA LYS A 634 -27.75 28.74 11.61
C LYS A 634 -28.66 29.05 10.41
N LYS A 635 -28.15 29.75 9.40
CA LYS A 635 -28.91 30.24 8.22
C LYS A 635 -28.67 29.41 6.97
N GLY A 636 -27.87 28.35 7.01
CA GLY A 636 -27.53 27.56 5.82
C GLY A 636 -26.11 27.07 5.78
N ILE A 637 -25.65 26.63 4.63
CA ILE A 637 -24.30 26.11 4.42
C ILE A 637 -23.54 27.04 3.49
N GLU A 638 -22.41 27.56 3.92
CA GLU A 638 -21.48 28.27 3.06
C GLU A 638 -20.60 27.24 2.35
N LEU A 639 -20.54 27.30 1.03
CA LEU A 639 -19.72 26.45 0.17
C LEU A 639 -18.75 27.33 -0.63
N VAL A 640 -17.45 27.03 -0.55
CA VAL A 640 -16.38 27.70 -1.31
C VAL A 640 -15.63 26.66 -2.13
N ILE A 641 -15.58 26.88 -3.44
CA ILE A 641 -14.92 25.99 -4.40
C ILE A 641 -13.87 26.79 -5.16
N LYS A 642 -12.68 26.21 -5.34
CA LYS A 642 -11.66 26.73 -6.26
C LYS A 642 -11.28 25.65 -7.25
N VAL A 643 -11.28 26.01 -8.53
CA VAL A 643 -10.92 25.12 -9.63
C VAL A 643 -9.88 25.77 -10.54
N PRO A 644 -8.94 24.99 -11.11
CA PRO A 644 -7.98 25.52 -12.10
C PRO A 644 -8.67 25.78 -13.44
N PHE A 645 -8.11 26.69 -14.24
CA PHE A 645 -8.69 27.12 -15.54
C PHE A 645 -8.45 26.17 -16.73
N ASN A 646 -7.67 25.11 -16.55
CA ASN A 646 -7.29 24.21 -17.65
C ASN A 646 -7.99 22.85 -17.60
N LEU A 647 -9.17 22.81 -17.01
CA LEU A 647 -10.05 21.64 -17.04
C LEU A 647 -10.83 21.58 -18.34
N LYS A 648 -11.12 20.40 -18.83
CA LYS A 648 -12.04 20.16 -19.94
C LYS A 648 -13.49 20.37 -19.48
N LYS A 649 -13.78 19.91 -18.24
CA LYS A 649 -15.11 20.06 -17.63
C LYS A 649 -15.01 20.02 -16.10
N CYS A 650 -15.72 20.90 -15.43
CA CYS A 650 -15.97 20.82 -14.00
C CYS A 650 -17.46 21.02 -13.70
N THR A 651 -18.07 20.01 -13.11
CA THR A 651 -19.50 20.02 -12.79
C THR A 651 -19.70 20.10 -11.28
N LEU A 652 -20.52 21.04 -10.83
CA LEU A 652 -21.01 21.09 -9.45
C LEU A 652 -22.38 20.42 -9.38
N LYS A 653 -22.52 19.41 -8.54
CA LYS A 653 -23.76 18.69 -8.26
C LYS A 653 -24.26 19.07 -6.88
N LEU A 654 -25.46 19.65 -6.77
CA LEU A 654 -26.06 20.06 -5.51
C LEU A 654 -27.46 19.50 -5.34
N PRO A 655 -27.87 19.08 -4.12
CA PRO A 655 -29.23 18.67 -3.82
C PRO A 655 -30.24 19.79 -4.06
N LYS A 656 -31.41 19.46 -4.64
CA LYS A 656 -32.49 20.39 -4.95
C LYS A 656 -33.12 21.05 -3.73
N VAL A 657 -32.95 20.49 -2.55
CA VAL A 657 -33.46 21.04 -1.28
C VAL A 657 -32.83 22.39 -0.91
N TYR A 658 -31.66 22.70 -1.48
CA TYR A 658 -31.00 23.99 -1.23
C TYR A 658 -31.46 25.04 -2.22
N GLN A 659 -32.04 26.13 -1.69
CA GLN A 659 -32.44 27.30 -2.48
C GLN A 659 -31.21 28.19 -2.70
N LEU A 660 -30.74 28.25 -3.94
CA LEU A 660 -29.57 29.02 -4.30
C LEU A 660 -29.87 30.51 -4.36
N ASN A 661 -29.13 31.29 -3.60
CA ASN A 661 -29.03 32.73 -3.87
C ASN A 661 -28.19 32.93 -5.14
N LYS A 662 -28.72 33.64 -6.13
CA LYS A 662 -28.29 34.05 -7.49
C LYS A 662 -26.78 34.02 -7.89
N GLN A 663 -25.91 33.24 -7.27
CA GLN A 663 -24.47 33.24 -7.46
C GLN A 663 -23.94 32.16 -8.42
N LEU A 664 -24.80 31.23 -8.84
CA LEU A 664 -24.47 30.20 -9.82
C LEU A 664 -25.09 30.49 -11.18
N PRO A 665 -24.49 30.00 -12.29
CA PRO A 665 -25.14 30.02 -13.59
C PRO A 665 -26.45 29.20 -13.56
N ALA A 666 -27.23 29.25 -14.64
CA ALA A 666 -28.39 28.36 -14.77
C ALA A 666 -27.89 26.87 -14.73
N PRO A 667 -28.64 25.95 -14.10
CA PRO A 667 -28.28 24.55 -14.15
C PRO A 667 -28.26 24.05 -15.59
N ILE A 668 -27.23 23.27 -15.92
CA ILE A 668 -27.08 22.67 -17.25
C ILE A 668 -27.87 21.37 -17.40
N ASP A 669 -28.19 20.71 -16.26
CA ASP A 669 -28.94 19.49 -16.19
C ASP A 669 -29.57 19.31 -14.80
N CYS A 670 -30.51 18.38 -14.65
CA CYS A 670 -31.07 17.97 -13.37
C CYS A 670 -31.57 16.53 -13.40
N ASP A 671 -31.34 15.83 -12.29
CA ASP A 671 -31.98 14.54 -12.00
C ASP A 671 -33.15 14.73 -11.01
N THR A 672 -33.73 13.66 -10.47
CA THR A 672 -34.82 13.71 -9.50
C THR A 672 -34.47 14.52 -8.25
N TYR A 673 -33.23 14.47 -7.80
CA TYR A 673 -32.78 14.98 -6.49
C TYR A 673 -31.78 16.14 -6.58
N HIS A 674 -31.14 16.38 -7.75
CA HIS A 674 -30.02 17.31 -7.87
C HIS A 674 -30.16 18.26 -9.06
N HIS A 675 -29.47 19.40 -8.93
CA HIS A 675 -29.11 20.29 -10.02
C HIS A 675 -27.63 20.16 -10.34
N PHE A 676 -27.29 20.27 -11.62
CA PHE A 676 -25.92 20.23 -12.13
C PHE A 676 -25.54 21.57 -12.74
N TYR A 677 -24.41 22.11 -12.36
CA TYR A 677 -23.92 23.42 -12.81
C TYR A 677 -22.57 23.28 -13.47
N ASP A 678 -22.35 23.91 -14.61
CA ASP A 678 -21.03 24.03 -15.20
C ASP A 678 -20.24 25.13 -14.49
N ILE A 679 -19.10 24.75 -13.90
CA ILE A 679 -18.22 25.65 -13.17
C ILE A 679 -16.78 25.61 -13.72
N THR A 680 -16.58 25.13 -14.95
CA THR A 680 -15.25 24.84 -15.54
C THR A 680 -14.35 26.09 -15.51
N ASP A 681 -14.88 27.27 -15.84
CA ASP A 681 -14.10 28.50 -15.92
C ASP A 681 -14.32 29.45 -14.71
N ALA A 682 -14.90 28.95 -13.65
CA ALA A 682 -15.33 29.80 -12.54
C ALA A 682 -14.19 30.34 -11.67
N GLY A 683 -13.04 29.65 -11.65
CA GLY A 683 -11.93 29.98 -10.74
C GLY A 683 -12.29 29.77 -9.27
N GLU A 684 -12.90 30.77 -8.64
CA GLU A 684 -13.43 30.68 -7.26
C GLU A 684 -14.93 30.93 -7.23
N ILE A 685 -15.67 30.09 -6.55
CA ILE A 685 -17.11 30.22 -6.32
C ILE A 685 -17.36 30.24 -4.82
N LYS A 686 -18.22 31.12 -4.38
CA LYS A 686 -18.77 31.18 -3.03
C LYS A 686 -20.28 31.16 -3.08
N VAL A 687 -20.90 30.17 -2.44
CA VAL A 687 -22.37 29.99 -2.44
C VAL A 687 -22.85 29.84 -1.00
N LEU A 688 -24.02 30.46 -0.73
CA LEU A 688 -24.78 30.17 0.48
C LEU A 688 -26.00 29.33 0.08
N LEU A 689 -26.02 28.06 0.60
CA LEU A 689 -27.05 27.06 0.36
C LEU A 689 -28.12 27.11 1.44
#